data_052d3de058f1a84ba56aa306e7f90242
#
_entry.id   052d3de058f1a84ba56aa306e7f90242
#
_cell.length_a   1.000
_cell.length_b   1.000
_cell.length_c   1.000
_cell.angle_alpha   90.00
_cell.angle_beta   90.00
_cell.angle_gamma   90.00
#
_symmetry.space_group_name_H-M   'P 1'
#
loop_
_entity.id
_entity.type
_entity.pdbx_description
1 polymer ?
#
loop_
_entity_poly.entity_id
_entity_poly.type
_entity_poly.pdbx_seq_one_letter_code
_entity_poly.pdbx_strand_id
1 'polypeptide(L)'
;MDKLSTVLYFLLPLSMVLSEPQEEVQSSAQSEKALAQDEKIVKAVRTQNPVYIDGELTEMDWYGSDLKKDFIQYAPVNGDSATEKTAFLVLYDDENLYLGVYVAEQNPSSVMGALRRKDDMALSDYIWVYIDTENRGRSGYKFGVNPSGVRYDGYISNDDEVDYSWDGIWDVKVRRDYGNQIDDKATRRIGWTAEFRIPFSTLQYDKDKTEEWGFNITRFKGSTFEQMWWKSKEVTEPGLVSHLGKITGISNIKSAGKFEFLPGSVITSSSDNFESESALIGSNRLHYNISGDFKYDITTSTRLEASVNPDFGQAEVDPAVLNLSAYETYFPEKRTFFVNGADIFATPFQLFYSRRIGRTTYEGNIVPINVAGKLTGKSGNTTFGVISALTEAKDERGNSAFLIGRAKRSFNKGNTNFGILFTHLNDLDSSKTPLSIGFDWGHQLFNNQFVFSGQYAQSKIDTLSGQGIMLHFAKIGGRHWNFSLDADLRDKNFNIDALGFLDRNNVNSYYMGHSYFTTDPIGKFQETSTDLNMWYQETPEEIISKEKLALTSGINLGTSITTLNQWSFGLDISKKLSGYDDVDTRRYGDLGFVIEDPGTISISSWIAPKPGKKVNQQLSIFGGKDDYASKWHGLSYNLELSPREHYSISIE
;
A
#
# COMPACT_ATOMS: atom_id res chain seq x y z
N MET A 1 13.55 37.90 20.15
CA MET A 1 14.58 37.56 19.13
C MET A 1 15.23 36.20 19.36
N ASP A 2 14.83 35.44 20.40
CA ASP A 2 15.50 34.18 20.76
C ASP A 2 14.79 32.89 20.29
N LYS A 3 13.68 33.00 19.58
CA LYS A 3 12.92 31.81 19.10
C LYS A 3 13.22 31.40 17.65
N LEU A 4 13.95 32.22 16.88
CA LEU A 4 14.43 31.85 15.55
C LEU A 4 15.74 31.01 15.60
N SER A 5 16.46 31.06 16.73
CA SER A 5 17.69 30.31 16.91
C SER A 5 17.47 28.79 17.08
N THR A 6 16.33 28.37 17.64
CA THR A 6 16.07 26.92 17.85
C THR A 6 15.74 26.21 16.54
N VAL A 7 15.08 26.87 15.60
CA VAL A 7 14.79 26.31 14.26
C VAL A 7 16.05 26.29 13.39
N LEU A 8 16.97 27.26 13.60
CA LEU A 8 18.21 27.31 12.82
C LEU A 8 19.26 26.26 13.23
N TYR A 9 19.20 25.73 14.47
CA TYR A 9 20.06 24.62 14.89
C TYR A 9 19.74 23.29 14.22
N PHE A 10 18.52 23.12 13.69
CA PHE A 10 18.14 21.93 12.92
C PHE A 10 18.63 21.94 11.47
N LEU A 11 19.12 23.06 10.96
CA LEU A 11 19.57 23.22 9.56
C LEU A 11 21.08 23.10 9.36
N LEU A 12 21.86 22.81 10.40
CA LEU A 12 23.33 22.83 10.34
C LEU A 12 24.08 21.55 9.89
N PRO A 13 23.47 20.43 9.50
CA PRO A 13 24.24 19.37 8.83
C PRO A 13 24.28 19.48 7.30
N LEU A 14 23.72 20.53 6.69
CA LEU A 14 23.65 20.60 5.21
C LEU A 14 25.00 20.82 4.52
N SER A 15 26.03 21.28 5.24
CA SER A 15 27.37 21.53 4.67
C SER A 15 28.32 20.32 4.70
N MET A 16 27.98 19.24 5.42
CA MET A 16 28.79 18.00 5.43
C MET A 16 28.36 16.98 4.36
N VAL A 17 27.31 17.26 3.62
CA VAL A 17 26.65 16.31 2.72
C VAL A 17 27.18 16.36 1.28
N LEU A 18 28.07 17.29 0.94
CA LEU A 18 28.53 17.51 -0.45
C LEU A 18 29.91 16.94 -0.79
N SER A 19 30.53 16.18 0.08
CA SER A 19 31.79 15.49 -0.25
C SER A 19 31.61 13.99 -0.27
N GLU A 20 31.30 13.42 -1.43
CA GLU A 20 31.48 11.98 -1.68
C GLU A 20 32.98 11.65 -1.69
N PRO A 21 33.42 10.57 -1.02
CA PRO A 21 34.78 10.06 -1.19
C PRO A 21 34.95 9.51 -2.62
N GLN A 22 35.93 10.02 -3.33
CA GLN A 22 36.28 9.58 -4.70
C GLN A 22 37.06 8.25 -4.73
N GLU A 23 36.72 7.25 -3.96
CA GLU A 23 37.38 5.94 -4.07
C GLU A 23 36.32 4.85 -4.24
N GLU A 24 36.12 4.44 -5.49
CA GLU A 24 35.66 3.11 -5.96
C GLU A 24 35.05 3.18 -7.38
N VAL A 25 35.71 3.88 -8.29
CA VAL A 25 35.22 4.04 -9.68
C VAL A 25 35.46 2.79 -10.55
N GLN A 26 36.21 1.78 -10.11
CA GLN A 26 36.59 0.65 -10.98
C GLN A 26 35.74 -0.62 -10.87
N SER A 27 34.99 -0.85 -9.78
CA SER A 27 34.09 -2.04 -9.69
C SER A 27 32.68 -1.72 -10.20
N SER A 28 32.24 -0.46 -10.09
CA SER A 28 30.94 0.00 -10.57
C SER A 28 30.79 -0.01 -12.10
N ALA A 29 31.88 0.22 -12.83
CA ALA A 29 31.85 0.30 -14.30
C ALA A 29 31.58 -1.05 -15.00
N GLN A 30 31.78 -2.19 -14.34
CA GLN A 30 31.45 -3.52 -14.88
C GLN A 30 30.02 -3.94 -14.57
N SER A 31 29.48 -3.57 -13.41
CA SER A 31 28.06 -3.78 -13.08
C SER A 31 27.14 -2.79 -13.82
N GLU A 32 27.52 -1.51 -13.93
CA GLU A 32 26.82 -0.53 -14.77
C GLU A 32 26.71 -0.98 -16.25
N LYS A 33 27.73 -1.66 -16.77
CA LYS A 33 27.72 -2.18 -18.15
C LYS A 33 26.81 -3.37 -18.34
N ALA A 34 26.54 -4.17 -17.29
CA ALA A 34 25.63 -5.31 -17.34
C ALA A 34 24.15 -4.88 -17.20
N LEU A 35 23.88 -3.80 -16.47
CA LEU A 35 22.53 -3.28 -16.22
C LEU A 35 22.09 -2.20 -17.22
N ALA A 36 23.03 -1.50 -17.87
CA ALA A 36 22.77 -0.60 -19.01
C ALA A 36 22.39 -1.36 -20.29
N GLN A 37 21.98 -2.62 -20.16
CA GLN A 37 21.61 -3.42 -21.32
C GLN A 37 20.24 -3.03 -21.88
N ASP A 38 20.23 -3.03 -23.20
CA ASP A 38 19.14 -3.00 -24.18
C ASP A 38 17.73 -3.03 -23.59
N GLU A 39 16.90 -2.21 -24.16
CA GLU A 39 15.45 -2.18 -23.90
C GLU A 39 14.90 -3.61 -23.93
N LYS A 40 14.53 -4.16 -22.77
CA LYS A 40 13.95 -5.51 -22.66
C LYS A 40 12.56 -5.49 -23.23
N ILE A 41 12.37 -6.13 -24.37
CA ILE A 41 11.10 -6.18 -25.09
C ILE A 41 10.66 -7.63 -25.24
N VAL A 42 9.41 -7.92 -24.92
CA VAL A 42 8.73 -9.17 -25.26
C VAL A 42 7.59 -8.89 -26.22
N LYS A 43 7.46 -9.70 -27.26
CA LYS A 43 6.36 -9.62 -28.22
C LYS A 43 5.25 -10.59 -27.81
N ALA A 44 4.07 -10.06 -27.52
CA ALA A 44 2.87 -10.87 -27.36
C ALA A 44 2.43 -11.44 -28.72
N VAL A 45 2.09 -12.72 -28.75
CA VAL A 45 1.64 -13.42 -29.95
C VAL A 45 0.14 -13.68 -29.84
N ARG A 46 -0.60 -13.34 -30.90
CA ARG A 46 -2.05 -13.60 -30.92
C ARG A 46 -2.32 -15.08 -31.11
N THR A 47 -3.03 -15.70 -30.14
CA THR A 47 -3.52 -17.08 -30.29
C THR A 47 -4.80 -17.14 -31.11
N GLN A 48 -4.95 -18.21 -31.88
CA GLN A 48 -6.20 -18.53 -32.60
C GLN A 48 -6.97 -19.67 -31.91
N ASN A 49 -6.31 -20.35 -30.97
CA ASN A 49 -6.87 -21.50 -30.28
C ASN A 49 -7.20 -21.12 -28.82
N PRO A 50 -8.19 -21.76 -28.21
CA PRO A 50 -8.46 -21.59 -26.79
C PRO A 50 -7.24 -21.99 -25.96
N VAL A 51 -6.85 -21.17 -24.98
CA VAL A 51 -5.83 -21.50 -23.98
C VAL A 51 -6.56 -21.99 -22.72
N TYR A 52 -6.22 -23.20 -22.28
CA TYR A 52 -6.78 -23.81 -21.07
C TYR A 52 -5.84 -23.58 -19.90
N ILE A 53 -6.34 -22.89 -18.88
CA ILE A 53 -5.54 -22.58 -17.70
C ILE A 53 -5.52 -23.79 -16.78
N ASP A 54 -4.57 -24.69 -16.99
CA ASP A 54 -4.38 -25.92 -16.21
C ASP A 54 -2.98 -26.03 -15.55
N GLY A 55 -2.10 -25.08 -15.89
CA GLY A 55 -0.72 -25.01 -15.41
C GLY A 55 0.26 -25.81 -16.27
N GLU A 56 -0.18 -26.37 -17.40
CA GLU A 56 0.63 -27.08 -18.39
C GLU A 56 0.74 -26.25 -19.67
N LEU A 57 1.92 -25.82 -20.05
CA LEU A 57 2.13 -25.02 -21.25
C LEU A 57 2.27 -25.95 -22.48
N THR A 58 1.17 -26.65 -22.84
CA THR A 58 1.15 -27.71 -23.85
C THR A 58 0.47 -27.30 -25.15
N GLU A 59 -0.27 -26.19 -25.18
CA GLU A 59 -0.89 -25.70 -26.40
C GLU A 59 0.15 -25.33 -27.46
N MET A 60 -0.19 -25.64 -28.70
CA MET A 60 0.72 -25.43 -29.85
C MET A 60 1.16 -23.96 -29.98
N ASP A 61 0.32 -23.01 -29.57
CA ASP A 61 0.59 -21.58 -29.71
C ASP A 61 1.73 -21.13 -28.76
N TRP A 62 1.97 -21.81 -27.64
CA TRP A 62 3.14 -21.56 -26.80
C TRP A 62 4.47 -21.81 -27.52
N TYR A 63 4.56 -22.84 -28.40
CA TYR A 63 5.77 -23.18 -29.11
C TYR A 63 6.18 -22.16 -30.18
N GLY A 64 5.23 -21.36 -30.66
CA GLY A 64 5.48 -20.31 -31.65
C GLY A 64 5.75 -18.94 -31.04
N SER A 65 5.72 -18.82 -29.74
CA SER A 65 5.84 -17.55 -29.03
C SER A 65 7.28 -17.18 -28.65
N ASP A 66 7.50 -15.92 -28.31
CA ASP A 66 8.81 -15.34 -28.00
C ASP A 66 9.26 -15.72 -26.59
N LEU A 67 10.02 -16.82 -26.46
CA LEU A 67 10.52 -17.30 -25.18
C LEU A 67 11.56 -16.34 -24.61
N LYS A 68 11.24 -15.74 -23.47
CA LYS A 68 12.15 -14.88 -22.71
C LYS A 68 12.73 -15.63 -21.50
N LYS A 69 14.01 -15.44 -21.30
CA LYS A 69 14.83 -15.97 -20.20
C LYS A 69 15.80 -14.86 -19.77
N ASP A 70 16.91 -14.98 -19.34
CA ASP A 70 17.91 -13.96 -19.03
C ASP A 70 17.50 -13.07 -17.85
N PHE A 71 17.02 -13.72 -16.77
CA PHE A 71 16.79 -13.08 -15.50
C PHE A 71 18.12 -12.75 -14.83
N ILE A 72 18.17 -11.61 -14.19
CA ILE A 72 19.33 -11.09 -13.45
C ILE A 72 18.95 -10.99 -11.97
N GLN A 73 19.89 -11.28 -11.10
CA GLN A 73 19.70 -11.12 -9.67
C GLN A 73 19.57 -9.63 -9.32
N TYR A 74 18.47 -9.30 -8.62
CA TYR A 74 18.27 -7.99 -8.04
C TYR A 74 18.79 -7.95 -6.59
N ALA A 75 18.61 -9.03 -5.86
CA ALA A 75 19.11 -9.25 -4.51
C ALA A 75 19.46 -10.76 -4.31
N PRO A 76 20.44 -11.13 -3.48
CA PRO A 76 21.24 -10.29 -2.57
C PRO A 76 22.38 -9.51 -3.23
N VAL A 77 22.81 -9.88 -4.44
CA VAL A 77 23.88 -9.20 -5.17
C VAL A 77 23.32 -8.63 -6.47
N ASN A 78 23.16 -7.32 -6.52
CA ASN A 78 22.55 -6.67 -7.67
C ASN A 78 23.45 -6.81 -8.92
N GLY A 79 22.84 -7.19 -10.04
CA GLY A 79 23.53 -7.37 -11.33
C GLY A 79 24.17 -8.73 -11.55
N ASP A 80 24.24 -9.62 -10.56
CA ASP A 80 24.74 -10.97 -10.71
C ASP A 80 23.81 -11.85 -11.54
N SER A 81 24.35 -12.98 -12.03
CA SER A 81 23.55 -13.99 -12.70
C SER A 81 22.58 -14.66 -11.74
N ALA A 82 21.33 -14.87 -12.18
CA ALA A 82 20.36 -15.64 -11.43
C ALA A 82 20.87 -17.06 -11.16
N THR A 83 20.73 -17.54 -9.90
CA THR A 83 21.20 -18.89 -9.52
C THR A 83 20.36 -19.99 -10.13
N GLU A 84 19.10 -19.71 -10.45
CA GLU A 84 18.15 -20.65 -11.05
C GLU A 84 17.53 -20.05 -12.31
N LYS A 85 17.20 -20.92 -13.26
CA LYS A 85 16.61 -20.50 -14.53
C LYS A 85 15.12 -20.22 -14.40
N THR A 86 14.68 -19.12 -14.99
CA THR A 86 13.28 -18.76 -15.18
C THR A 86 13.08 -18.37 -16.63
N ALA A 87 11.95 -18.77 -17.22
CA ALA A 87 11.58 -18.35 -18.56
C ALA A 87 10.08 -18.10 -18.64
N PHE A 88 9.66 -17.28 -19.59
CA PHE A 88 8.25 -16.99 -19.80
C PHE A 88 7.91 -16.75 -21.26
N LEU A 89 6.63 -16.87 -21.56
CA LEU A 89 5.99 -16.73 -22.86
C LEU A 89 4.74 -15.86 -22.69
N VAL A 90 4.37 -15.13 -23.74
CA VAL A 90 3.19 -14.26 -23.71
C VAL A 90 2.34 -14.48 -24.95
N LEU A 91 1.06 -14.82 -24.72
CA LEU A 91 0.02 -14.90 -25.74
C LEU A 91 -1.10 -13.94 -25.41
N TYR A 92 -1.93 -13.64 -26.40
CA TYR A 92 -3.18 -12.90 -26.19
C TYR A 92 -4.23 -13.28 -27.22
N ASP A 93 -5.48 -13.11 -26.86
CA ASP A 93 -6.62 -13.20 -27.76
C ASP A 93 -7.40 -11.87 -27.80
N ASP A 94 -8.64 -11.90 -28.18
CA ASP A 94 -9.51 -10.72 -28.20
C ASP A 94 -9.83 -10.16 -26.81
N GLU A 95 -9.81 -11.01 -25.78
CA GLU A 95 -10.34 -10.71 -24.44
C GLU A 95 -9.29 -10.81 -23.32
N ASN A 96 -8.25 -11.61 -23.52
CA ASN A 96 -7.33 -11.97 -22.43
C ASN A 96 -5.87 -11.83 -22.86
N LEU A 97 -5.03 -11.50 -21.88
CA LEU A 97 -3.58 -11.69 -21.91
C LEU A 97 -3.25 -12.99 -21.17
N TYR A 98 -2.40 -13.84 -21.77
CA TYR A 98 -1.95 -15.09 -21.18
C TYR A 98 -0.45 -15.07 -20.98
N LEU A 99 0.00 -15.57 -19.83
CA LEU A 99 1.42 -15.71 -19.53
C LEU A 99 1.70 -17.14 -19.06
N GLY A 100 2.64 -17.77 -19.73
CA GLY A 100 3.20 -19.06 -19.33
C GLY A 100 4.57 -18.86 -18.72
N VAL A 101 4.79 -19.30 -17.49
CA VAL A 101 6.06 -19.13 -16.75
C VAL A 101 6.61 -20.49 -16.35
N TYR A 102 7.87 -20.72 -16.71
CA TYR A 102 8.65 -21.88 -16.29
C TYR A 102 9.64 -21.47 -15.18
N VAL A 103 9.59 -22.16 -14.06
CA VAL A 103 10.45 -21.92 -12.90
C VAL A 103 11.27 -23.17 -12.63
N ALA A 104 12.54 -23.16 -13.01
CA ALA A 104 13.42 -24.28 -12.75
C ALA A 104 13.96 -24.26 -11.31
N GLU A 105 14.12 -25.45 -10.73
CA GLU A 105 14.70 -25.66 -9.41
C GLU A 105 15.68 -26.84 -9.46
N GLN A 106 16.91 -26.63 -9.01
CA GLN A 106 17.89 -27.72 -8.91
C GLN A 106 17.55 -28.66 -7.75
N ASN A 107 16.98 -28.12 -6.68
CA ASN A 107 16.54 -28.87 -5.52
C ASN A 107 15.03 -28.69 -5.28
N PRO A 108 14.19 -29.67 -5.65
CA PRO A 108 12.75 -29.58 -5.47
C PRO A 108 12.28 -29.39 -4.03
N SER A 109 13.07 -29.88 -3.08
CA SER A 109 12.75 -29.76 -1.65
C SER A 109 12.92 -28.33 -1.14
N SER A 110 13.65 -27.47 -1.88
CA SER A 110 13.83 -26.05 -1.56
C SER A 110 12.63 -25.20 -1.96
N VAL A 111 11.74 -25.69 -2.82
CA VAL A 111 10.52 -24.96 -3.21
C VAL A 111 9.66 -24.70 -1.98
N MET A 112 9.36 -23.43 -1.77
CA MET A 112 8.54 -22.97 -0.66
C MET A 112 7.18 -22.51 -1.19
N GLY A 113 6.10 -23.17 -0.75
CA GLY A 113 4.74 -22.86 -1.15
C GLY A 113 3.83 -22.87 0.05
N ALA A 114 3.67 -21.75 0.73
CA ALA A 114 2.73 -21.62 1.84
C ALA A 114 1.30 -21.51 1.29
N LEU A 115 0.39 -22.34 1.78
CA LEU A 115 -1.05 -22.22 1.49
C LEU A 115 -1.66 -21.23 2.48
N ARG A 116 -2.13 -20.10 1.98
CA ARG A 116 -2.72 -19.01 2.73
C ARG A 116 -4.00 -18.52 2.03
N ARG A 117 -4.71 -17.58 2.64
CA ARG A 117 -5.78 -16.85 1.95
C ARG A 117 -5.19 -16.01 0.82
N LYS A 118 -6.01 -15.63 -0.16
CA LYS A 118 -5.64 -14.65 -1.17
C LYS A 118 -5.08 -13.39 -0.47
N ASP A 119 -4.01 -12.83 -1.01
CA ASP A 119 -3.30 -11.63 -0.53
C ASP A 119 -2.65 -11.74 0.87
N ASP A 120 -2.75 -12.90 1.53
CA ASP A 120 -2.04 -13.17 2.78
C ASP A 120 -0.60 -13.64 2.47
N MET A 121 0.36 -12.71 2.54
CA MET A 121 1.76 -12.96 2.23
C MET A 121 2.44 -13.74 3.34
N ALA A 122 3.11 -14.83 2.97
CA ALA A 122 3.96 -15.62 3.87
C ALA A 122 5.31 -15.87 3.20
N LEU A 123 6.29 -16.34 3.96
CA LEU A 123 7.57 -16.75 3.36
C LEU A 123 7.36 -17.92 2.39
N SER A 124 7.49 -17.64 1.10
CA SER A 124 7.22 -18.56 -0.01
C SER A 124 8.04 -18.16 -1.22
N ASP A 125 8.10 -19.03 -2.23
CA ASP A 125 8.54 -18.62 -3.56
C ASP A 125 7.41 -17.86 -4.24
N TYR A 126 7.74 -16.88 -5.11
CA TYR A 126 6.75 -16.09 -5.83
C TYR A 126 7.18 -15.83 -7.26
N ILE A 127 6.23 -15.82 -8.17
CA ILE A 127 6.31 -15.13 -9.45
C ILE A 127 5.39 -13.92 -9.39
N TRP A 128 5.93 -12.77 -9.80
CA TRP A 128 5.18 -11.52 -9.93
C TRP A 128 5.23 -11.03 -11.36
N VAL A 129 4.08 -10.61 -11.86
CA VAL A 129 3.88 -9.99 -13.17
C VAL A 129 3.47 -8.54 -12.94
N TYR A 130 4.12 -7.62 -13.65
CA TYR A 130 3.85 -6.18 -13.58
C TYR A 130 3.42 -5.69 -14.96
N ILE A 131 2.36 -4.90 -15.02
CA ILE A 131 1.80 -4.37 -16.27
C ILE A 131 1.47 -2.89 -16.07
N ASP A 132 2.11 -2.00 -16.84
CA ASP A 132 1.74 -0.59 -16.99
C ASP A 132 1.11 -0.40 -18.37
N THR A 133 -0.22 -0.39 -18.40
CA THR A 133 -1.01 -0.25 -19.64
C THR A 133 -0.88 1.10 -20.32
N GLU A 134 -0.31 2.08 -19.66
CA GLU A 134 -0.09 3.43 -20.19
C GLU A 134 1.36 3.69 -20.58
N ASN A 135 2.28 2.81 -20.16
CA ASN A 135 3.72 2.96 -20.37
C ASN A 135 4.26 4.35 -19.95
N ARG A 136 3.80 4.80 -18.78
CA ARG A 136 4.20 6.09 -18.19
C ARG A 136 5.15 5.97 -17.02
N GLY A 137 5.34 4.75 -16.52
CA GLY A 137 6.20 4.49 -15.38
C GLY A 137 5.66 5.04 -14.05
N ARG A 138 4.33 5.08 -13.86
CA ARG A 138 3.75 5.68 -12.65
C ARG A 138 2.69 4.85 -11.97
N SER A 139 1.94 4.13 -12.74
CA SER A 139 0.88 3.27 -12.24
C SER A 139 0.87 1.97 -13.01
N GLY A 140 0.41 0.92 -12.38
CA GLY A 140 0.37 -0.38 -13.02
C GLY A 140 -0.37 -1.40 -12.18
N TYR A 141 -0.41 -2.59 -12.69
CA TYR A 141 -1.03 -3.74 -12.04
C TYR A 141 0.04 -4.75 -11.67
N LYS A 142 -0.15 -5.40 -10.54
CA LYS A 142 0.73 -6.44 -10.02
C LYS A 142 -0.08 -7.71 -9.79
N PHE A 143 0.36 -8.82 -10.38
CA PHE A 143 -0.27 -10.14 -10.23
C PHE A 143 0.78 -11.12 -9.74
N GLY A 144 0.46 -11.89 -8.72
CA GLY A 144 1.41 -12.80 -8.13
C GLY A 144 0.83 -14.17 -7.85
N VAL A 145 1.68 -15.18 -7.87
CA VAL A 145 1.32 -16.54 -7.49
C VAL A 145 2.50 -17.23 -6.80
N ASN A 146 2.19 -18.07 -5.82
CA ASN A 146 3.17 -18.96 -5.20
C ASN A 146 3.00 -20.41 -5.72
N PRO A 147 3.94 -21.34 -5.42
CA PRO A 147 3.85 -22.73 -5.87
C PRO A 147 2.63 -23.51 -5.35
N SER A 148 1.90 -23.01 -4.37
CA SER A 148 0.64 -23.60 -3.90
C SER A 148 -0.59 -23.03 -4.61
N GLY A 149 -0.42 -22.13 -5.58
CA GLY A 149 -1.51 -21.51 -6.33
C GLY A 149 -2.23 -20.40 -5.57
N VAL A 150 -1.66 -19.90 -4.48
CA VAL A 150 -2.20 -18.72 -3.78
C VAL A 150 -1.95 -17.49 -4.65
N ARG A 151 -3.02 -16.75 -4.91
CA ARG A 151 -3.00 -15.55 -5.75
C ARG A 151 -2.79 -14.29 -4.91
N TYR A 152 -2.11 -13.34 -5.52
CA TYR A 152 -1.86 -12.02 -4.96
C TYR A 152 -2.04 -11.01 -6.07
N ASP A 153 -2.76 -9.93 -5.80
CA ASP A 153 -2.86 -8.84 -6.76
C ASP A 153 -2.80 -7.48 -6.06
N GLY A 154 -2.60 -6.44 -6.85
CA GLY A 154 -2.55 -5.08 -6.34
C GLY A 154 -2.45 -4.06 -7.48
N TYR A 155 -2.87 -2.86 -7.19
CA TYR A 155 -2.68 -1.70 -8.04
C TYR A 155 -1.49 -0.87 -7.53
N ILE A 156 -0.60 -0.48 -8.45
CA ILE A 156 0.58 0.31 -8.13
C ILE A 156 0.30 1.76 -8.50
N SER A 157 0.48 2.66 -7.55
CA SER A 157 0.41 4.11 -7.73
C SER A 157 1.74 4.77 -7.37
N ASN A 158 1.94 6.02 -7.79
CA ASN A 158 3.13 6.83 -7.49
C ASN A 158 4.48 6.14 -7.76
N ASP A 159 4.52 5.20 -8.72
CA ASP A 159 5.66 4.41 -9.17
C ASP A 159 5.92 3.12 -8.36
N ASP A 160 5.74 3.08 -7.05
CA ASP A 160 6.07 1.91 -6.22
C ASP A 160 5.09 1.63 -5.06
N GLU A 161 4.13 2.49 -4.82
CA GLU A 161 3.12 2.30 -3.79
C GLU A 161 2.07 1.27 -4.24
N VAL A 162 2.03 0.11 -3.57
CA VAL A 162 1.12 -0.99 -3.89
C VAL A 162 -0.10 -0.97 -2.98
N ASP A 163 -1.28 -0.83 -3.57
CA ASP A 163 -2.56 -1.04 -2.91
C ASP A 163 -3.01 -2.50 -3.10
N TYR A 164 -2.84 -3.32 -2.07
CA TYR A 164 -3.29 -4.72 -2.04
C TYR A 164 -4.78 -4.89 -1.72
N SER A 165 -5.52 -3.81 -1.48
CA SER A 165 -6.97 -3.87 -1.37
C SER A 165 -7.67 -3.93 -2.74
N TRP A 166 -6.94 -3.61 -3.81
CA TRP A 166 -7.41 -3.78 -5.17
C TRP A 166 -7.57 -5.26 -5.52
N ASP A 167 -8.73 -5.65 -5.99
CA ASP A 167 -9.09 -7.04 -6.28
C ASP A 167 -9.49 -7.19 -7.77
N GLY A 168 -8.59 -7.76 -8.56
CA GLY A 168 -8.78 -7.99 -9.98
C GLY A 168 -9.45 -9.33 -10.28
N ILE A 169 -10.20 -9.39 -11.40
CA ILE A 169 -10.73 -10.65 -11.91
C ILE A 169 -9.71 -11.27 -12.86
N TRP A 170 -9.02 -12.30 -12.42
CA TRP A 170 -8.02 -13.03 -13.20
C TRP A 170 -7.84 -14.44 -12.69
N ASP A 171 -7.23 -15.31 -13.49
CA ASP A 171 -6.98 -16.71 -13.13
C ASP A 171 -5.51 -17.08 -13.25
N VAL A 172 -5.09 -18.04 -12.44
CA VAL A 172 -3.79 -18.71 -12.57
C VAL A 172 -3.90 -20.14 -12.10
N LYS A 173 -3.19 -21.03 -12.78
CA LYS A 173 -2.92 -22.39 -12.31
C LYS A 173 -1.44 -22.65 -12.23
N VAL A 174 -1.09 -23.42 -11.22
CA VAL A 174 0.30 -23.82 -10.96
C VAL A 174 0.40 -25.34 -10.98
N ARG A 175 1.44 -25.85 -11.62
CA ARG A 175 1.79 -27.25 -11.57
C ARG A 175 3.20 -27.41 -11.03
N ARG A 176 3.36 -28.24 -10.01
CA ARG A 176 4.65 -28.62 -9.45
C ARG A 176 5.16 -29.90 -10.14
N ASP A 177 6.47 -30.09 -10.10
CA ASP A 177 7.16 -31.28 -10.61
C ASP A 177 7.01 -31.50 -12.13
N TYR A 178 6.77 -30.39 -12.87
CA TYR A 178 6.69 -30.42 -14.31
C TYR A 178 8.09 -30.51 -14.95
N GLY A 179 8.29 -31.51 -15.85
CA GLY A 179 9.53 -31.68 -16.61
C GLY A 179 9.76 -30.49 -17.55
N ASN A 180 10.78 -29.73 -17.29
CA ASN A 180 11.04 -28.45 -17.95
C ASN A 180 11.61 -28.65 -19.36
N GLN A 181 10.98 -28.10 -20.39
CA GLN A 181 11.45 -28.09 -21.78
C GLN A 181 12.43 -26.96 -22.10
N ILE A 182 12.91 -26.20 -21.11
CA ILE A 182 13.78 -25.02 -21.32
C ILE A 182 15.20 -25.40 -21.85
N ASP A 183 15.61 -26.65 -21.78
CA ASP A 183 16.96 -27.09 -22.19
C ASP A 183 16.91 -28.34 -23.05
N ASP A 184 17.51 -28.29 -24.24
CA ASP A 184 17.63 -29.39 -25.21
C ASP A 184 18.41 -30.64 -24.71
N LYS A 185 18.99 -30.56 -23.50
CA LYS A 185 19.65 -31.69 -22.87
C LYS A 185 18.70 -32.33 -21.86
N ALA A 186 18.19 -33.48 -22.22
CA ALA A 186 17.24 -34.34 -21.51
C ALA A 186 17.66 -34.72 -20.07
N THR A 187 17.89 -33.78 -19.21
CA THR A 187 17.94 -33.96 -17.76
C THR A 187 16.64 -33.46 -17.14
N ARG A 188 15.95 -34.39 -16.53
CA ARG A 188 14.69 -34.18 -15.78
C ARG A 188 14.87 -32.99 -14.83
N ARG A 189 14.54 -31.78 -15.28
CA ARG A 189 14.61 -30.58 -14.45
C ARG A 189 13.28 -30.42 -13.72
N ILE A 190 13.36 -30.42 -12.44
CA ILE A 190 12.27 -30.36 -11.54
C ILE A 190 12.06 -28.88 -11.19
N GLY A 191 10.81 -28.44 -11.15
CA GLY A 191 10.45 -27.06 -10.85
C GLY A 191 8.95 -26.94 -10.79
N TRP A 192 8.46 -25.80 -11.18
CA TRP A 192 7.01 -25.55 -11.28
C TRP A 192 6.72 -24.62 -12.45
N THR A 193 5.47 -24.65 -12.89
CA THR A 193 4.96 -23.77 -13.94
C THR A 193 3.81 -22.96 -13.38
N ALA A 194 3.61 -21.77 -13.92
CA ALA A 194 2.44 -20.95 -13.67
C ALA A 194 1.86 -20.46 -15.00
N GLU A 195 0.56 -20.60 -15.14
CA GLU A 195 -0.18 -20.18 -16.32
C GLU A 195 -1.26 -19.19 -15.90
N PHE A 196 -1.10 -17.95 -16.37
CA PHE A 196 -1.94 -16.81 -16.03
C PHE A 196 -2.92 -16.52 -17.17
N ARG A 197 -4.15 -16.14 -16.82
CA ARG A 197 -5.12 -15.50 -17.69
C ARG A 197 -5.56 -14.19 -17.06
N ILE A 198 -5.24 -13.07 -17.70
CA ILE A 198 -5.57 -11.73 -17.25
C ILE A 198 -6.53 -11.11 -18.27
N PRO A 199 -7.83 -11.01 -17.99
CA PRO A 199 -8.79 -10.38 -18.88
C PRO A 199 -8.45 -8.91 -19.09
N PHE A 200 -8.51 -8.40 -20.33
CA PHE A 200 -8.30 -6.98 -20.60
C PHE A 200 -9.34 -6.09 -19.90
N SER A 201 -10.50 -6.64 -19.55
CA SER A 201 -11.51 -5.94 -18.75
C SER A 201 -11.11 -5.68 -17.30
N THR A 202 -10.09 -6.39 -16.79
CA THR A 202 -9.51 -6.15 -15.47
C THR A 202 -8.55 -4.95 -15.49
N LEU A 203 -7.96 -4.68 -16.65
CA LEU A 203 -7.00 -3.62 -16.87
C LEU A 203 -7.71 -2.37 -17.42
N GLN A 204 -7.37 -1.21 -16.91
CA GLN A 204 -7.75 0.05 -17.57
C GLN A 204 -6.63 0.43 -18.54
N TYR A 205 -6.98 0.70 -19.79
CA TYR A 205 -6.01 1.04 -20.83
C TYR A 205 -6.59 2.03 -21.85
N ASP A 206 -5.71 2.72 -22.56
CA ASP A 206 -6.06 3.54 -23.70
C ASP A 206 -6.07 2.66 -24.97
N LYS A 207 -7.24 2.46 -25.57
CA LYS A 207 -7.40 1.59 -26.75
C LYS A 207 -6.52 2.01 -27.95
N ASP A 208 -6.17 3.29 -28.02
CA ASP A 208 -5.35 3.86 -29.09
C ASP A 208 -3.84 3.72 -28.80
N LYS A 209 -3.46 3.14 -27.64
CA LYS A 209 -2.07 2.94 -27.16
C LYS A 209 -1.78 1.53 -26.70
N THR A 210 -2.35 0.53 -27.34
CA THR A 210 -2.11 -0.88 -26.97
C THR A 210 -0.81 -1.44 -27.54
N GLU A 211 -0.15 -0.74 -28.45
CA GLU A 211 1.02 -1.24 -29.16
C GLU A 211 2.24 -1.48 -28.26
N GLU A 212 2.34 -0.73 -27.14
CA GLU A 212 3.45 -0.82 -26.20
C GLU A 212 3.00 -0.54 -24.78
N TRP A 213 3.11 -1.53 -23.87
CA TRP A 213 2.87 -1.40 -22.45
C TRP A 213 4.16 -1.63 -21.66
N GLY A 214 4.27 -1.07 -20.47
CA GLY A 214 5.30 -1.44 -19.51
C GLY A 214 5.06 -2.85 -18.99
N PHE A 215 6.13 -3.66 -18.86
CA PHE A 215 6.02 -5.06 -18.48
C PHE A 215 7.25 -5.59 -17.78
N ASN A 216 7.06 -6.36 -16.73
CA ASN A 216 8.15 -7.12 -16.12
C ASN A 216 7.64 -8.42 -15.47
N ILE A 217 8.54 -9.35 -15.29
CA ILE A 217 8.35 -10.53 -14.45
C ILE A 217 9.49 -10.60 -13.46
N THR A 218 9.16 -10.88 -12.20
CA THR A 218 10.15 -11.11 -11.16
C THR A 218 9.87 -12.43 -10.46
N ARG A 219 10.93 -13.07 -9.98
CA ARG A 219 10.89 -14.26 -9.15
C ARG A 219 11.53 -13.97 -7.81
N PHE A 220 10.89 -14.42 -6.76
CA PHE A 220 11.47 -14.50 -5.42
C PHE A 220 11.65 -15.97 -5.02
N LYS A 221 12.83 -16.34 -4.58
CA LYS A 221 13.16 -17.67 -4.06
C LYS A 221 13.31 -17.59 -2.54
N GLY A 222 12.31 -18.06 -1.81
CA GLY A 222 12.24 -17.94 -0.36
C GLY A 222 13.37 -18.64 0.41
N SER A 223 13.86 -19.77 -0.12
CA SER A 223 14.93 -20.54 0.53
C SER A 223 16.30 -19.84 0.58
N THR A 224 16.56 -18.95 -0.36
CA THR A 224 17.81 -18.18 -0.49
C THR A 224 17.62 -16.68 -0.35
N PHE A 225 16.38 -16.20 -0.28
CA PHE A 225 16.02 -14.77 -0.32
C PHE A 225 16.49 -14.07 -1.58
N GLU A 226 16.59 -14.81 -2.68
CA GLU A 226 17.04 -14.31 -3.94
C GLU A 226 15.86 -13.70 -4.71
N GLN A 227 16.05 -12.47 -5.19
CA GLN A 227 15.15 -11.81 -6.12
C GLN A 227 15.78 -11.78 -7.49
N MET A 228 15.08 -12.27 -8.49
CA MET A 228 15.51 -12.34 -9.88
C MET A 228 14.52 -11.60 -10.76
N TRP A 229 15.00 -10.67 -11.56
CA TRP A 229 14.16 -9.81 -12.41
C TRP A 229 14.51 -10.03 -13.87
N TRP A 230 13.50 -10.08 -14.74
CA TRP A 230 13.73 -10.11 -16.19
C TRP A 230 14.31 -8.78 -16.68
N LYS A 231 13.70 -7.65 -16.32
CA LYS A 231 14.29 -6.31 -16.44
C LYS A 231 14.70 -5.85 -15.05
N SER A 232 15.98 -5.93 -14.75
CA SER A 232 16.54 -5.46 -13.49
C SER A 232 16.83 -3.95 -13.54
N LYS A 233 17.01 -3.36 -12.38
CA LYS A 233 17.46 -1.99 -12.18
C LYS A 233 18.53 -1.96 -11.09
N GLU A 234 19.21 -0.82 -10.96
CA GLU A 234 20.07 -0.60 -9.80
C GLU A 234 19.24 -0.52 -8.52
N VAL A 235 19.75 -1.09 -7.44
CA VAL A 235 19.10 -0.97 -6.10
C VAL A 235 19.02 0.48 -5.65
N THR A 236 19.93 1.32 -6.12
CA THR A 236 20.04 2.74 -5.83
C THR A 236 19.02 3.62 -6.56
N GLU A 237 18.35 3.07 -7.57
CA GLU A 237 17.33 3.78 -8.34
C GLU A 237 15.96 3.59 -7.68
N PRO A 238 15.26 4.67 -7.29
CA PRO A 238 13.92 4.58 -6.73
C PRO A 238 12.89 4.23 -7.79
N GLY A 239 11.73 3.75 -7.33
CA GLY A 239 10.61 3.40 -8.19
C GLY A 239 10.65 1.96 -8.69
N LEU A 240 9.55 1.50 -9.23
CA LEU A 240 9.32 0.15 -9.74
C LEU A 240 8.77 0.20 -11.17
N VAL A 241 7.64 0.88 -11.36
CA VAL A 241 6.94 0.93 -12.65
C VAL A 241 7.73 1.71 -13.70
N SER A 242 8.47 2.72 -13.29
CA SER A 242 9.36 3.50 -14.16
C SER A 242 10.53 2.70 -14.75
N HIS A 243 10.83 1.54 -14.17
CA HIS A 243 11.92 0.66 -14.60
C HIS A 243 11.46 -0.64 -15.30
N LEU A 244 10.19 -0.75 -15.66
CA LEU A 244 9.68 -1.91 -16.39
C LEU A 244 10.32 -2.00 -17.78
N GLY A 245 10.45 -3.22 -18.30
CA GLY A 245 10.64 -3.47 -19.73
C GLY A 245 9.34 -3.24 -20.48
N LYS A 246 9.23 -3.76 -21.70
CA LYS A 246 8.09 -3.52 -22.57
C LYS A 246 7.46 -4.82 -23.07
N ILE A 247 6.15 -4.80 -23.21
CA ILE A 247 5.39 -5.77 -24.01
C ILE A 247 4.84 -5.06 -25.24
N THR A 248 4.99 -5.68 -26.40
CA THR A 248 4.56 -5.15 -27.70
C THR A 248 3.72 -6.16 -28.47
N GLY A 249 3.06 -5.70 -29.52
CA GLY A 249 2.32 -6.56 -30.44
C GLY A 249 0.86 -6.80 -30.06
N ILE A 250 0.37 -6.24 -28.96
CA ILE A 250 -1.04 -6.30 -28.60
C ILE A 250 -1.82 -5.34 -29.53
N SER A 251 -2.78 -5.86 -30.28
CA SER A 251 -3.57 -5.06 -31.19
C SER A 251 -4.97 -5.65 -31.37
N ASN A 252 -5.92 -4.82 -31.79
CA ASN A 252 -7.30 -5.25 -32.11
C ASN A 252 -7.95 -6.08 -31.00
N ILE A 253 -7.72 -5.70 -29.74
CA ILE A 253 -8.40 -6.29 -28.59
C ILE A 253 -9.81 -5.72 -28.49
N LYS A 254 -10.75 -6.57 -28.12
CA LYS A 254 -12.14 -6.13 -27.96
C LYS A 254 -12.28 -5.30 -26.70
N SER A 255 -12.57 -4.03 -26.89
CA SER A 255 -13.09 -3.19 -25.81
C SER A 255 -14.51 -3.66 -25.51
N ALA A 256 -14.68 -4.47 -24.52
CA ALA A 256 -16.01 -4.79 -24.06
C ALA A 256 -16.52 -3.62 -23.23
N GLY A 257 -17.47 -2.88 -23.76
CA GLY A 257 -18.40 -2.13 -22.91
C GLY A 257 -19.17 -3.17 -22.11
N LYS A 258 -18.63 -3.62 -20.98
CA LYS A 258 -19.26 -4.65 -20.18
C LYS A 258 -20.22 -3.98 -19.21
N PHE A 259 -21.47 -4.36 -19.35
CA PHE A 259 -22.47 -4.17 -18.31
C PHE A 259 -22.42 -5.38 -17.38
N GLU A 260 -22.21 -5.13 -16.11
CA GLU A 260 -22.29 -6.13 -15.05
C GLU A 260 -23.40 -5.73 -14.10
N PHE A 261 -24.26 -6.68 -13.79
CA PHE A 261 -25.31 -6.52 -12.78
C PHE A 261 -25.20 -7.64 -11.76
N LEU A 262 -25.02 -7.26 -10.50
CA LEU A 262 -24.89 -8.17 -9.36
C LEU A 262 -26.09 -7.95 -8.43
N PRO A 263 -27.17 -8.75 -8.55
CA PRO A 263 -28.24 -8.74 -7.58
C PRO A 263 -27.78 -9.41 -6.28
N GLY A 264 -28.09 -8.82 -5.14
CA GLY A 264 -27.81 -9.35 -3.83
C GLY A 264 -29.07 -9.50 -2.99
N SER A 265 -29.10 -10.50 -2.12
CA SER A 265 -30.11 -10.58 -1.08
C SER A 265 -29.48 -11.14 0.21
N VAL A 266 -29.78 -10.50 1.33
CA VAL A 266 -29.31 -10.94 2.65
C VAL A 266 -30.49 -11.07 3.59
N ILE A 267 -30.51 -12.17 4.34
CA ILE A 267 -31.46 -12.42 5.41
C ILE A 267 -30.67 -12.48 6.71
N THR A 268 -30.93 -11.54 7.60
CA THR A 268 -30.29 -11.49 8.91
C THR A 268 -31.30 -11.84 10.00
N SER A 269 -30.97 -12.82 10.83
CA SER A 269 -31.71 -13.15 12.05
C SER A 269 -30.88 -12.68 13.25
N SER A 270 -31.41 -11.74 14.01
CA SER A 270 -30.84 -11.30 15.28
C SER A 270 -31.69 -11.77 16.44
N SER A 271 -31.04 -12.26 17.48
CA SER A 271 -31.69 -12.67 18.75
C SER A 271 -31.04 -11.88 19.88
N ASP A 272 -31.78 -10.94 20.44
CA ASP A 272 -31.33 -10.15 21.59
C ASP A 272 -31.93 -10.73 22.86
N ASN A 273 -31.10 -11.19 23.78
CA ASN A 273 -31.48 -11.61 25.10
C ASN A 273 -31.14 -10.51 26.10
N PHE A 274 -32.14 -9.76 26.55
CA PHE A 274 -31.96 -8.79 27.62
C PHE A 274 -32.38 -9.39 28.95
N GLU A 275 -31.49 -9.37 29.96
CA GLU A 275 -31.87 -9.61 31.34
C GLU A 275 -32.54 -8.35 31.89
N SER A 276 -33.83 -8.39 32.06
CA SER A 276 -34.58 -7.43 32.89
C SER A 276 -34.82 -8.07 34.25
N GLU A 277 -34.85 -7.23 35.34
CA GLU A 277 -35.05 -7.68 36.71
C GLU A 277 -36.31 -8.57 36.93
N SER A 278 -37.14 -8.76 35.90
CA SER A 278 -38.40 -9.50 36.03
C SER A 278 -38.62 -10.59 34.98
N ALA A 279 -37.89 -10.66 33.87
CA ALA A 279 -38.03 -11.69 32.85
C ALA A 279 -36.91 -11.65 31.80
N LEU A 280 -36.54 -12.82 31.24
CA LEU A 280 -35.79 -12.95 29.99
C LEU A 280 -36.72 -12.59 28.82
N ILE A 281 -36.56 -11.43 28.22
CA ILE A 281 -37.30 -11.04 27.02
C ILE A 281 -36.38 -11.28 25.84
N GLY A 282 -36.59 -12.37 25.10
CA GLY A 282 -35.93 -12.60 23.81
C GLY A 282 -36.75 -12.00 22.68
N SER A 283 -36.17 -11.16 21.86
CA SER A 283 -36.80 -10.76 20.60
C SER A 283 -35.97 -11.30 19.42
N ASN A 284 -36.61 -12.14 18.61
CA ASN A 284 -36.06 -12.56 17.33
C ASN A 284 -36.54 -11.60 16.25
N ARG A 285 -35.59 -10.95 15.59
CA ARG A 285 -35.87 -10.05 14.44
C ARG A 285 -35.30 -10.66 13.18
N LEU A 286 -36.14 -10.71 12.14
CA LEU A 286 -35.71 -11.13 10.81
C LEU A 286 -35.71 -9.91 9.90
N HIS A 287 -34.55 -9.60 9.35
CA HIS A 287 -34.36 -8.51 8.40
C HIS A 287 -34.10 -9.07 7.01
N TYR A 288 -34.74 -8.50 6.00
CA TYR A 288 -34.52 -8.80 4.59
C TYR A 288 -33.89 -7.58 3.95
N ASN A 289 -32.81 -7.78 3.21
CA ASN A 289 -32.23 -6.77 2.38
C ASN A 289 -32.07 -7.27 0.94
N ILE A 290 -32.47 -6.46 -0.03
CA ILE A 290 -32.29 -6.71 -1.46
C ILE A 290 -31.47 -5.56 -2.00
N SER A 291 -30.37 -5.89 -2.66
CA SER A 291 -29.43 -4.94 -3.25
C SER A 291 -29.20 -5.21 -4.73
N GLY A 292 -28.66 -4.22 -5.41
CA GLY A 292 -28.24 -4.35 -6.79
C GLY A 292 -27.05 -3.45 -7.10
N ASP A 293 -25.97 -4.07 -7.55
CA ASP A 293 -24.78 -3.35 -8.00
C ASP A 293 -24.69 -3.38 -9.53
N PHE A 294 -24.41 -2.24 -10.11
CA PHE A 294 -24.28 -2.04 -11.55
C PHE A 294 -22.90 -1.51 -11.87
N LYS A 295 -22.23 -2.11 -12.84
CA LYS A 295 -20.98 -1.59 -13.39
C LYS A 295 -21.12 -1.46 -14.89
N TYR A 296 -20.67 -0.35 -15.44
CA TYR A 296 -20.69 -0.08 -16.86
C TYR A 296 -19.41 0.62 -17.29
N ASP A 297 -18.64 -0.04 -18.14
CA ASP A 297 -17.45 0.54 -18.74
C ASP A 297 -17.86 1.42 -19.92
N ILE A 298 -17.93 2.75 -19.69
CA ILE A 298 -18.27 3.74 -20.71
C ILE A 298 -17.20 3.73 -21.80
N THR A 299 -15.93 3.64 -21.37
CA THR A 299 -14.77 3.45 -22.24
C THR A 299 -13.82 2.47 -21.56
N THR A 300 -12.74 2.06 -22.20
CA THR A 300 -11.69 1.24 -21.59
C THR A 300 -10.98 1.90 -20.39
N SER A 301 -11.14 3.22 -20.25
CA SER A 301 -10.51 4.02 -19.20
C SER A 301 -11.51 4.78 -18.31
N THR A 302 -12.82 4.58 -18.51
CA THR A 302 -13.87 5.29 -17.74
C THR A 302 -14.98 4.32 -17.37
N ARG A 303 -15.25 4.22 -16.06
CA ARG A 303 -16.23 3.30 -15.47
C ARG A 303 -17.28 4.05 -14.68
N LEU A 304 -18.52 3.67 -14.85
CA LEU A 304 -19.66 4.05 -14.02
C LEU A 304 -20.04 2.85 -13.15
N GLU A 305 -20.12 3.07 -11.88
CA GLU A 305 -20.64 2.10 -10.89
C GLU A 305 -21.84 2.73 -10.18
N ALA A 306 -22.85 1.94 -9.90
CA ALA A 306 -24.01 2.36 -9.11
C ALA A 306 -24.44 1.22 -8.20
N SER A 307 -24.86 1.55 -7.00
CA SER A 307 -25.38 0.59 -6.04
C SER A 307 -26.68 1.09 -5.46
N VAL A 308 -27.68 0.22 -5.42
CA VAL A 308 -28.99 0.51 -4.85
C VAL A 308 -29.17 -0.39 -3.63
N ASN A 309 -29.45 0.24 -2.48
CA ASN A 309 -29.62 -0.41 -1.19
C ASN A 309 -28.49 -1.40 -0.87
N PRO A 310 -27.20 -0.96 -0.98
CA PRO A 310 -26.08 -1.86 -0.81
C PRO A 310 -26.10 -2.53 0.56
N ASP A 311 -25.92 -3.83 0.55
CA ASP A 311 -25.72 -4.60 1.78
C ASP A 311 -24.24 -4.93 1.95
N PHE A 312 -23.72 -4.54 3.09
CA PHE A 312 -22.32 -4.77 3.45
C PHE A 312 -22.13 -5.96 4.40
N GLY A 313 -23.15 -6.79 4.57
CA GLY A 313 -23.09 -8.01 5.38
C GLY A 313 -22.07 -9.04 4.88
N GLN A 314 -21.60 -8.90 3.63
CA GLN A 314 -20.52 -9.72 3.07
C GLN A 314 -19.12 -9.17 3.39
N ALA A 315 -19.02 -7.91 3.83
CA ALA A 315 -17.73 -7.35 4.23
C ALA A 315 -17.25 -8.05 5.52
N GLU A 316 -15.97 -8.37 5.56
CA GLU A 316 -15.36 -8.90 6.80
C GLU A 316 -15.61 -7.94 7.96
N VAL A 317 -15.97 -8.51 9.11
CA VAL A 317 -16.14 -7.72 10.34
C VAL A 317 -14.81 -7.08 10.72
N ASP A 318 -14.86 -5.82 11.16
CA ASP A 318 -13.67 -5.15 11.67
C ASP A 318 -13.18 -5.85 12.94
N PRO A 319 -11.86 -5.92 13.16
CA PRO A 319 -11.32 -6.52 14.37
C PRO A 319 -11.84 -5.76 15.60
N ALA A 320 -12.16 -6.49 16.65
CA ALA A 320 -12.52 -5.88 17.92
C ALA A 320 -11.30 -5.17 18.51
N VAL A 321 -11.35 -3.84 18.59
CA VAL A 321 -10.29 -3.02 19.15
C VAL A 321 -10.82 -2.31 20.40
N LEU A 322 -10.16 -2.55 21.52
CA LEU A 322 -10.40 -1.78 22.74
C LEU A 322 -9.67 -0.44 22.62
N ASN A 323 -10.38 0.60 22.18
CA ASN A 323 -9.83 1.94 22.11
C ASN A 323 -9.98 2.66 23.46
N LEU A 324 -8.88 2.79 24.19
CA LEU A 324 -8.79 3.54 25.44
C LEU A 324 -8.34 4.99 25.24
N SER A 325 -7.98 5.38 24.02
CA SER A 325 -7.55 6.74 23.69
C SER A 325 -8.73 7.65 23.35
N ALA A 326 -8.49 8.96 23.36
CA ALA A 326 -9.46 9.97 22.91
C ALA A 326 -9.53 10.09 21.37
N TYR A 327 -8.70 9.37 20.64
CA TYR A 327 -8.64 9.40 19.18
C TYR A 327 -9.56 8.36 18.55
N GLU A 328 -10.18 8.70 17.43
CA GLU A 328 -10.98 7.74 16.65
C GLU A 328 -10.09 6.66 16.05
N THR A 329 -10.52 5.40 16.14
CA THR A 329 -9.81 4.29 15.48
C THR A 329 -10.08 4.31 13.99
N TYR A 330 -9.01 4.29 13.19
CA TYR A 330 -9.11 4.16 11.75
C TYR A 330 -9.32 2.69 11.35
N PHE A 331 -10.33 2.43 10.53
CA PHE A 331 -10.56 1.13 9.91
C PHE A 331 -10.48 1.25 8.38
N PRO A 332 -9.70 0.40 7.71
CA PRO A 332 -9.66 0.40 6.25
C PRO A 332 -11.03 0.06 5.66
N GLU A 333 -11.32 0.59 4.47
CA GLU A 333 -12.56 0.27 3.74
C GLU A 333 -12.53 -1.17 3.25
N LYS A 334 -13.65 -1.87 3.35
CA LYS A 334 -13.82 -3.26 2.90
C LYS A 334 -14.99 -3.44 1.94
N ARG A 335 -15.84 -2.42 1.81
CA ARG A 335 -17.01 -2.45 0.92
C ARG A 335 -16.56 -2.28 -0.53
N THR A 336 -16.77 -3.29 -1.35
CA THR A 336 -16.25 -3.39 -2.73
C THR A 336 -16.57 -2.16 -3.59
N PHE A 337 -17.76 -1.59 -3.43
CA PHE A 337 -18.15 -0.35 -4.13
C PHE A 337 -17.17 0.80 -3.85
N PHE A 338 -16.70 0.96 -2.63
CA PHE A 338 -15.81 2.07 -2.25
C PHE A 338 -14.32 1.72 -2.44
N VAL A 339 -13.94 0.45 -2.39
CA VAL A 339 -12.55 -0.01 -2.59
C VAL A 339 -12.12 0.17 -4.04
N ASN A 340 -12.97 -0.17 -5.00
CA ASN A 340 -12.65 -0.04 -6.42
C ASN A 340 -12.34 1.42 -6.78
N GLY A 341 -11.12 1.73 -7.22
CA GLY A 341 -10.69 3.08 -7.61
C GLY A 341 -10.59 4.06 -6.43
N ALA A 342 -10.41 3.57 -5.20
CA ALA A 342 -10.24 4.40 -4.01
C ALA A 342 -8.98 5.28 -4.08
N ASP A 343 -7.92 4.78 -4.73
CA ASP A 343 -6.66 5.48 -4.98
C ASP A 343 -6.84 6.85 -5.67
N ILE A 344 -7.86 6.96 -6.52
CA ILE A 344 -8.19 8.23 -7.19
C ILE A 344 -8.50 9.33 -6.17
N PHE A 345 -9.16 8.98 -5.06
CA PHE A 345 -9.61 9.91 -4.02
C PHE A 345 -8.61 10.06 -2.86
N ALA A 346 -7.51 9.33 -2.90
CA ALA A 346 -6.46 9.46 -1.89
C ALA A 346 -5.77 10.83 -1.96
N THR A 347 -5.59 11.47 -0.80
CA THR A 347 -4.91 12.76 -0.64
C THR A 347 -4.11 12.78 0.67
N PRO A 348 -3.04 13.61 0.79
CA PRO A 348 -2.22 13.68 2.01
C PRO A 348 -3.03 13.92 3.30
N PHE A 349 -3.88 14.95 3.35
CA PHE A 349 -4.99 14.96 4.31
C PHE A 349 -6.05 14.02 3.78
N GLN A 350 -6.48 13.08 4.55
CA GLN A 350 -7.54 12.15 4.15
C GLN A 350 -8.90 12.86 4.11
N LEU A 351 -9.07 13.74 3.09
CA LEU A 351 -10.30 14.55 2.93
C LEU A 351 -11.53 13.71 2.64
N PHE A 352 -11.34 12.49 2.12
CA PHE A 352 -12.39 11.52 1.90
C PHE A 352 -12.08 10.20 2.62
N TYR A 353 -12.98 9.81 3.49
CA TYR A 353 -13.00 8.54 4.20
C TYR A 353 -14.37 7.89 4.00
N SER A 354 -14.45 6.91 3.14
CA SER A 354 -15.70 6.33 2.65
C SER A 354 -16.61 5.77 3.75
N ARG A 355 -16.03 5.36 4.88
CA ARG A 355 -16.79 4.89 6.06
C ARG A 355 -17.63 5.96 6.76
N ARG A 356 -17.47 7.23 6.37
CA ARG A 356 -18.40 8.30 6.79
C ARG A 356 -19.77 8.15 6.13
N ILE A 357 -19.83 7.54 4.94
CA ILE A 357 -21.08 7.24 4.25
C ILE A 357 -21.68 5.97 4.86
N GLY A 358 -22.87 6.08 5.45
CA GLY A 358 -23.49 4.97 6.17
C GLY A 358 -22.87 4.68 7.55
N ARG A 359 -22.20 5.69 8.16
CA ARG A 359 -21.62 5.56 9.51
C ARG A 359 -22.68 5.17 10.53
N THR A 360 -22.33 4.26 11.44
CA THR A 360 -23.22 3.84 12.53
C THR A 360 -23.68 5.00 13.42
N THR A 361 -24.86 4.86 14.00
CA THR A 361 -25.42 5.77 15.01
C THR A 361 -24.69 5.60 16.34
N TYR A 362 -24.99 6.46 17.33
CA TYR A 362 -24.46 6.31 18.70
C TYR A 362 -24.90 5.01 19.37
N GLU A 363 -26.06 4.47 18.98
CA GLU A 363 -26.56 3.18 19.45
C GLU A 363 -25.93 1.99 18.73
N GLY A 364 -25.05 2.23 17.74
CA GLY A 364 -24.39 1.19 16.94
C GLY A 364 -25.23 0.67 15.77
N ASN A 365 -26.37 1.30 15.47
CA ASN A 365 -27.20 0.92 14.32
C ASN A 365 -26.58 1.39 13.01
N ILE A 366 -26.63 0.56 11.96
CA ILE A 366 -26.15 0.93 10.63
C ILE A 366 -27.12 1.91 9.98
N VAL A 367 -26.61 3.01 9.45
CA VAL A 367 -27.37 3.96 8.63
C VAL A 367 -27.48 3.41 7.21
N PRO A 368 -28.70 3.12 6.70
CA PRO A 368 -28.85 2.57 5.36
C PRO A 368 -28.41 3.55 4.27
N ILE A 369 -27.75 3.03 3.24
CA ILE A 369 -27.44 3.77 2.01
C ILE A 369 -28.51 3.40 0.97
N ASN A 370 -29.34 4.35 0.57
CA ASN A 370 -30.41 4.10 -0.39
C ASN A 370 -29.84 3.89 -1.79
N VAL A 371 -28.93 4.77 -2.19
CA VAL A 371 -28.30 4.72 -3.50
C VAL A 371 -26.90 5.36 -3.42
N ALA A 372 -25.97 4.78 -4.14
CA ALA A 372 -24.65 5.36 -4.37
C ALA A 372 -24.29 5.25 -5.86
N GLY A 373 -23.60 6.26 -6.37
CA GLY A 373 -23.07 6.30 -7.73
C GLY A 373 -21.63 6.75 -7.73
N LYS A 374 -20.81 6.13 -8.56
CA LYS A 374 -19.39 6.45 -8.71
C LYS A 374 -19.01 6.44 -10.20
N LEU A 375 -18.43 7.54 -10.64
CA LEU A 375 -17.82 7.67 -11.95
C LEU A 375 -16.32 7.88 -11.76
N THR A 376 -15.52 6.98 -12.28
CA THR A 376 -14.06 7.08 -12.24
C THR A 376 -13.49 6.91 -13.63
N GLY A 377 -12.37 7.58 -13.87
CA GLY A 377 -11.76 7.41 -15.18
C GLY A 377 -10.54 8.27 -15.41
N LYS A 378 -10.02 8.12 -16.62
CA LYS A 378 -8.85 8.84 -17.09
C LYS A 378 -9.10 9.38 -18.51
N SER A 379 -8.73 10.62 -18.72
CA SER A 379 -8.79 11.27 -20.03
C SER A 379 -7.44 11.95 -20.31
N GLY A 380 -6.66 11.37 -21.21
CA GLY A 380 -5.30 11.79 -21.44
C GLY A 380 -4.47 11.73 -20.15
N ASN A 381 -3.94 12.86 -19.72
CA ASN A 381 -3.10 12.98 -18.51
C ASN A 381 -3.92 13.33 -17.25
N THR A 382 -5.23 13.34 -17.32
CA THR A 382 -6.10 13.72 -16.21
C THR A 382 -6.85 12.50 -15.71
N THR A 383 -6.67 12.15 -14.43
CA THR A 383 -7.49 11.19 -13.69
C THR A 383 -8.59 11.93 -12.95
N PHE A 384 -9.80 11.42 -12.98
CA PHE A 384 -10.95 12.05 -12.33
C PHE A 384 -11.84 11.01 -11.65
N GLY A 385 -12.55 11.46 -10.61
CA GLY A 385 -13.52 10.65 -9.90
C GLY A 385 -14.64 11.52 -9.31
N VAL A 386 -15.85 11.00 -9.32
CA VAL A 386 -17.02 11.60 -8.64
C VAL A 386 -17.75 10.49 -7.90
N ILE A 387 -18.04 10.70 -6.62
CA ILE A 387 -18.91 9.83 -5.83
C ILE A 387 -20.08 10.65 -5.33
N SER A 388 -21.28 10.09 -5.41
CA SER A 388 -22.48 10.62 -4.79
C SER A 388 -23.24 9.50 -4.09
N ALA A 389 -23.77 9.77 -2.91
CA ALA A 389 -24.55 8.81 -2.16
C ALA A 389 -25.68 9.51 -1.39
N LEU A 390 -26.78 8.77 -1.16
CA LEU A 390 -27.90 9.18 -0.33
C LEU A 390 -28.11 8.16 0.78
N THR A 391 -28.20 8.61 2.01
CA THR A 391 -28.50 7.78 3.17
C THR A 391 -29.86 8.13 3.74
N GLU A 392 -30.51 7.12 4.34
CA GLU A 392 -31.77 7.28 5.05
C GLU A 392 -31.53 7.77 6.49
N ALA A 393 -32.52 8.46 7.05
CA ALA A 393 -32.49 8.84 8.45
C ALA A 393 -32.51 7.60 9.36
N LYS A 394 -31.67 7.59 10.39
CA LYS A 394 -31.60 6.53 11.39
C LYS A 394 -31.18 7.10 12.74
N ASP A 395 -32.03 6.90 13.75
CA ASP A 395 -31.82 7.43 15.11
C ASP A 395 -31.49 8.94 15.09
N GLU A 396 -30.33 9.35 15.61
CA GLU A 396 -29.87 10.74 15.61
C GLU A 396 -29.31 11.22 14.24
N ARG A 397 -29.21 10.34 13.25
CA ARG A 397 -28.71 10.65 11.90
C ARG A 397 -29.85 10.99 10.98
N GLY A 398 -29.84 12.20 10.41
CA GLY A 398 -30.79 12.61 9.39
C GLY A 398 -30.50 12.02 8.01
N ASN A 399 -31.45 12.25 7.09
CA ASN A 399 -31.22 11.97 5.65
C ASN A 399 -30.04 12.82 5.18
N SER A 400 -29.13 12.21 4.44
CA SER A 400 -27.92 12.91 4.02
C SER A 400 -27.56 12.65 2.58
N ALA A 401 -27.13 13.69 1.88
CA ALA A 401 -26.59 13.62 0.53
C ALA A 401 -25.08 13.94 0.56
N PHE A 402 -24.31 13.04 -0.01
CA PHE A 402 -22.86 13.11 -0.09
C PHE A 402 -22.43 13.39 -1.52
N LEU A 403 -21.45 14.27 -1.70
CA LEU A 403 -20.83 14.56 -2.99
C LEU A 403 -19.32 14.72 -2.81
N ILE A 404 -18.57 13.92 -3.53
CA ILE A 404 -17.11 13.94 -3.56
C ILE A 404 -16.65 14.07 -5.00
N GLY A 405 -15.73 14.97 -5.27
CA GLY A 405 -15.15 15.14 -6.60
C GLY A 405 -13.64 15.28 -6.56
N ARG A 406 -12.97 14.61 -7.48
CA ARG A 406 -11.51 14.57 -7.62
C ARG A 406 -11.11 14.80 -9.07
N ALA A 407 -10.07 15.61 -9.26
CA ALA A 407 -9.34 15.68 -10.52
C ALA A 407 -7.84 15.81 -10.23
N LYS A 408 -7.02 14.99 -10.89
CA LYS A 408 -5.54 15.02 -10.78
C LYS A 408 -4.94 15.00 -12.18
N ARG A 409 -4.09 15.94 -12.49
CA ARG A 409 -3.41 16.02 -13.79
C ARG A 409 -1.91 15.84 -13.65
N SER A 410 -1.39 14.95 -14.47
CA SER A 410 0.03 14.62 -14.54
C SER A 410 0.72 15.30 -15.72
N PHE A 411 1.98 15.69 -15.52
CA PHE A 411 2.87 16.34 -16.49
C PHE A 411 4.23 15.62 -16.48
N ASN A 412 5.08 15.90 -17.47
CA ASN A 412 6.44 15.39 -17.52
C ASN A 412 6.52 13.86 -17.33
N LYS A 413 5.72 13.11 -18.10
CA LYS A 413 5.59 11.64 -17.99
C LYS A 413 5.18 11.18 -16.57
N GLY A 414 4.46 12.02 -15.81
CA GLY A 414 4.00 11.69 -14.46
C GLY A 414 4.89 12.19 -13.32
N ASN A 415 6.08 12.72 -13.61
CA ASN A 415 6.99 13.22 -12.56
C ASN A 415 6.47 14.46 -11.84
N THR A 416 5.49 15.13 -12.42
CA THR A 416 4.82 16.29 -11.82
C THR A 416 3.33 16.06 -11.84
N ASN A 417 2.66 16.27 -10.73
CA ASN A 417 1.20 16.18 -10.68
C ASN A 417 0.61 17.29 -9.81
N PHE A 418 -0.60 17.68 -10.16
CA PHE A 418 -1.44 18.59 -9.39
C PHE A 418 -2.84 18.01 -9.30
N GLY A 419 -3.43 18.12 -8.13
CA GLY A 419 -4.75 17.59 -7.86
C GLY A 419 -5.62 18.55 -7.08
N ILE A 420 -6.93 18.39 -7.25
CA ILE A 420 -7.95 19.05 -6.45
C ILE A 420 -8.96 18.00 -6.02
N LEU A 421 -9.34 18.03 -4.75
CA LEU A 421 -10.43 17.21 -4.20
C LEU A 421 -11.36 18.10 -3.41
N PHE A 422 -12.67 17.91 -3.59
CA PHE A 422 -13.66 18.51 -2.71
C PHE A 422 -14.60 17.43 -2.15
N THR A 423 -15.11 17.68 -0.95
CA THR A 423 -16.13 16.87 -0.28
C THR A 423 -17.22 17.76 0.24
N HIS A 424 -18.47 17.37 0.05
CA HIS A 424 -19.64 18.12 0.50
C HIS A 424 -20.68 17.16 1.09
N LEU A 425 -21.12 17.46 2.30
CA LEU A 425 -22.24 16.81 2.95
C LEU A 425 -23.39 17.79 3.06
N ASN A 426 -24.55 17.42 2.55
CA ASN A 426 -25.79 18.12 2.76
C ASN A 426 -26.67 17.26 3.69
N ASP A 427 -26.79 17.64 4.94
CA ASP A 427 -27.73 17.05 5.87
C ASP A 427 -29.11 17.63 5.56
N LEU A 428 -30.01 16.79 5.04
CA LEU A 428 -31.32 17.23 4.55
C LEU A 428 -32.29 17.57 5.68
N ASP A 429 -32.00 17.12 6.90
CA ASP A 429 -32.82 17.34 8.10
C ASP A 429 -32.24 18.44 8.99
N SER A 430 -31.07 18.96 8.68
CA SER A 430 -30.43 20.08 9.38
C SER A 430 -29.90 21.13 8.41
N SER A 431 -29.54 22.31 8.92
CA SER A 431 -28.92 23.36 8.10
C SER A 431 -27.40 23.19 7.90
N LYS A 432 -26.82 22.13 8.44
CA LYS A 432 -25.37 21.92 8.39
C LYS A 432 -24.94 21.38 7.02
N THR A 433 -24.02 22.09 6.39
CA THR A 433 -23.48 21.77 5.06
C THR A 433 -21.96 21.77 5.08
N PRO A 434 -21.32 20.79 5.76
CA PRO A 434 -19.86 20.68 5.77
C PRO A 434 -19.27 20.58 4.36
N LEU A 435 -18.22 21.36 4.11
CA LEU A 435 -17.49 21.41 2.86
C LEU A 435 -16.00 21.36 3.18
N SER A 436 -15.26 20.51 2.46
CA SER A 436 -13.79 20.56 2.45
C SER A 436 -13.26 20.60 1.03
N ILE A 437 -12.19 21.33 0.83
CA ILE A 437 -11.48 21.42 -0.45
C ILE A 437 -9.98 21.34 -0.20
N GLY A 438 -9.28 20.56 -1.01
CA GLY A 438 -7.83 20.41 -0.96
C GLY A 438 -7.20 20.53 -2.34
N PHE A 439 -6.05 21.16 -2.37
CA PHE A 439 -5.16 21.23 -3.53
C PHE A 439 -3.85 20.53 -3.18
N ASP A 440 -3.48 19.50 -3.94
CA ASP A 440 -2.27 18.72 -3.72
C ASP A 440 -1.33 18.77 -4.94
N TRP A 441 -0.05 18.55 -4.66
CA TRP A 441 1.00 18.51 -5.67
C TRP A 441 2.05 17.45 -5.34
N GLY A 442 2.73 16.99 -6.38
CA GLY A 442 3.89 16.13 -6.27
C GLY A 442 4.87 16.39 -7.40
N HIS A 443 6.14 16.45 -7.06
CA HIS A 443 7.25 16.58 -7.98
C HIS A 443 8.33 15.57 -7.66
N GLN A 444 8.77 14.84 -8.68
CA GLN A 444 9.98 14.05 -8.61
C GLN A 444 11.08 14.73 -9.42
N LEU A 445 12.24 14.88 -8.82
CA LEU A 445 13.35 15.67 -9.31
C LEU A 445 14.60 14.79 -9.43
N PHE A 446 15.54 15.19 -10.30
CA PHE A 446 16.85 14.56 -10.45
C PHE A 446 16.77 13.03 -10.64
N ASN A 447 16.13 12.58 -11.74
CA ASN A 447 15.90 11.16 -12.02
C ASN A 447 15.19 10.41 -10.87
N ASN A 448 14.14 11.04 -10.34
CA ASN A 448 13.33 10.51 -9.25
C ASN A 448 14.04 10.34 -7.90
N GLN A 449 15.27 10.85 -7.76
CA GLN A 449 16.02 10.73 -6.49
C GLN A 449 15.44 11.60 -5.36
N PHE A 450 14.75 12.68 -5.71
CA PHE A 450 14.12 13.57 -4.74
C PHE A 450 12.63 13.71 -4.99
N VAL A 451 11.87 13.80 -3.92
CA VAL A 451 10.43 14.05 -3.94
C VAL A 451 10.14 15.34 -3.20
N PHE A 452 9.32 16.20 -3.80
CA PHE A 452 8.69 17.32 -3.13
C PHE A 452 7.18 17.24 -3.35
N SER A 453 6.43 17.07 -2.29
CA SER A 453 4.98 16.95 -2.35
C SER A 453 4.30 17.68 -1.20
N GLY A 454 2.99 17.86 -1.31
CA GLY A 454 2.22 18.46 -0.25
C GLY A 454 0.76 18.65 -0.63
N GLN A 455 0.03 19.21 0.33
CA GLN A 455 -1.36 19.59 0.18
C GLN A 455 -1.67 20.82 1.01
N TYR A 456 -2.44 21.73 0.44
CA TYR A 456 -3.19 22.73 1.17
C TYR A 456 -4.67 22.33 1.20
N ALA A 457 -5.29 22.37 2.36
CA ALA A 457 -6.70 22.04 2.51
C ALA A 457 -7.43 23.08 3.36
N GLN A 458 -8.69 23.31 3.03
CA GLN A 458 -9.60 24.17 3.78
C GLN A 458 -10.88 23.40 4.09
N SER A 459 -11.36 23.53 5.31
CA SER A 459 -12.67 23.03 5.74
C SER A 459 -13.58 24.17 6.16
N LYS A 460 -14.88 23.97 5.97
CA LYS A 460 -15.92 24.91 6.42
C LYS A 460 -17.10 24.12 6.95
N ILE A 461 -17.51 24.42 8.18
CA ILE A 461 -18.73 23.91 8.81
C ILE A 461 -19.49 25.12 9.36
N ASP A 462 -20.66 25.40 8.83
CA ASP A 462 -21.45 26.57 9.13
C ASP A 462 -20.66 27.88 8.93
N THR A 463 -20.36 28.61 10.01
CA THR A 463 -19.59 29.87 10.00
C THR A 463 -18.10 29.64 10.30
N LEU A 464 -17.73 28.46 10.80
CA LEU A 464 -16.35 28.14 11.14
C LEU A 464 -15.58 27.68 9.88
N SER A 465 -14.41 28.24 9.68
CA SER A 465 -13.49 27.84 8.61
C SER A 465 -12.12 27.55 9.21
N GLY A 466 -11.52 26.47 8.77
CA GLY A 466 -10.18 26.06 9.17
C GLY A 466 -9.34 25.64 7.97
N GLN A 467 -8.03 25.58 8.17
CA GLN A 467 -7.07 25.24 7.13
C GLN A 467 -5.95 24.36 7.66
N GLY A 468 -5.40 23.57 6.74
CA GLY A 468 -4.23 22.74 6.99
C GLY A 468 -3.28 22.75 5.81
N ILE A 469 -1.99 22.54 6.06
CA ILE A 469 -0.96 22.37 5.04
C ILE A 469 -0.04 21.23 5.44
N MET A 470 0.20 20.30 4.50
CA MET A 470 1.22 19.27 4.59
C MET A 470 2.31 19.53 3.56
N LEU A 471 3.56 19.37 3.98
CA LEU A 471 4.74 19.47 3.14
C LEU A 471 5.62 18.24 3.38
N HIS A 472 6.11 17.66 2.31
CA HIS A 472 7.05 16.54 2.34
C HIS A 472 8.19 16.83 1.36
N PHE A 473 9.42 16.71 1.85
CA PHE A 473 10.61 16.75 1.01
C PHE A 473 11.52 15.60 1.40
N ALA A 474 11.88 14.75 0.42
CA ALA A 474 12.70 13.59 0.68
C ALA A 474 13.72 13.36 -0.44
N LYS A 475 14.86 12.80 -0.06
CA LYS A 475 15.76 12.07 -0.94
C LYS A 475 15.47 10.58 -0.76
N ILE A 476 15.00 9.93 -1.81
CA ILE A 476 14.55 8.54 -1.80
C ILE A 476 15.45 7.59 -2.60
N GLY A 477 16.38 8.13 -3.37
CA GLY A 477 17.34 7.37 -4.18
C GLY A 477 18.78 7.63 -3.77
N GLY A 478 19.68 6.80 -4.27
CA GLY A 478 21.11 6.89 -4.02
C GLY A 478 21.65 5.70 -3.20
N ARG A 479 22.98 5.62 -3.07
CA ARG A 479 23.68 4.40 -2.68
C ARG A 479 23.69 4.12 -1.18
N HIS A 480 23.75 5.15 -0.34
CA HIS A 480 24.03 4.95 1.08
C HIS A 480 23.14 5.71 2.03
N TRP A 481 22.45 6.76 1.60
CA TRP A 481 21.67 7.56 2.52
C TRP A 481 20.44 8.19 1.87
N ASN A 482 19.39 8.20 2.65
CA ASN A 482 18.14 8.89 2.36
C ASN A 482 17.80 9.83 3.50
N PHE A 483 16.94 10.80 3.24
CA PHE A 483 16.35 11.63 4.28
C PHE A 483 14.92 12.04 3.91
N SER A 484 14.12 12.36 4.93
CA SER A 484 12.83 13.04 4.77
C SER A 484 12.71 14.21 5.74
N LEU A 485 11.98 15.22 5.30
CA LEU A 485 11.56 16.38 6.08
C LEU A 485 10.07 16.55 5.86
N ASP A 486 9.32 16.52 6.94
CA ASP A 486 7.87 16.60 6.92
C ASP A 486 7.38 17.73 7.81
N ALA A 487 6.37 18.46 7.36
CA ALA A 487 5.65 19.43 8.16
C ALA A 487 4.14 19.27 7.93
N ASP A 488 3.40 19.19 9.03
CA ASP A 488 1.94 19.10 9.04
C ASP A 488 1.40 20.17 10.01
N LEU A 489 0.75 21.17 9.44
CA LEU A 489 0.29 22.35 10.14
C LEU A 489 -1.23 22.43 10.02
N ARG A 490 -1.94 22.42 11.15
CA ARG A 490 -3.41 22.43 11.21
C ARG A 490 -3.88 23.43 12.23
N ASP A 491 -4.73 24.35 11.82
CA ASP A 491 -5.35 25.28 12.77
C ASP A 491 -6.45 24.60 13.64
N LYS A 492 -6.94 25.30 14.66
CA LYS A 492 -7.92 24.75 15.61
C LYS A 492 -9.30 24.50 14.99
N ASN A 493 -9.63 25.19 13.91
CA ASN A 493 -10.92 25.08 13.23
C ASN A 493 -10.87 24.11 12.05
N PHE A 494 -9.70 23.59 11.70
CA PHE A 494 -9.57 22.63 10.63
C PHE A 494 -10.28 21.33 11.01
N ASN A 495 -11.40 21.06 10.37
CA ASN A 495 -12.23 19.90 10.66
C ASN A 495 -12.78 19.33 9.35
N ILE A 496 -12.34 18.14 9.01
CA ILE A 496 -12.74 17.38 7.81
C ILE A 496 -13.58 16.14 8.15
N ASP A 497 -13.90 15.89 9.42
CA ASP A 497 -14.49 14.64 9.92
C ASP A 497 -15.90 14.35 9.42
N ALA A 498 -16.56 15.32 8.80
CA ALA A 498 -17.84 15.06 8.16
C ALA A 498 -17.77 14.01 7.04
N LEU A 499 -16.69 14.03 6.25
CA LEU A 499 -16.44 13.10 5.14
C LEU A 499 -15.00 12.58 5.10
N GLY A 500 -14.09 13.18 5.85
CA GLY A 500 -12.69 12.79 5.96
C GLY A 500 -12.36 12.06 7.26
N PHE A 501 -11.07 11.86 7.47
CA PHE A 501 -10.53 11.34 8.72
C PHE A 501 -9.40 12.24 9.21
N LEU A 502 -9.53 12.73 10.43
CA LEU A 502 -8.53 13.55 11.08
C LEU A 502 -8.33 13.03 12.51
N ASP A 503 -7.11 12.72 12.87
CA ASP A 503 -6.74 12.32 14.22
C ASP A 503 -6.91 13.48 15.21
N ARG A 504 -6.40 14.67 14.83
CA ARG A 504 -6.52 15.90 15.61
C ARG A 504 -6.37 17.15 14.74
N ASN A 505 -6.89 18.26 15.22
CA ASN A 505 -6.61 19.62 14.78
C ASN A 505 -5.70 20.35 15.78
N ASN A 506 -5.48 21.64 15.59
CA ASN A 506 -4.67 22.49 16.46
C ASN A 506 -3.28 21.92 16.74
N VAL A 507 -2.56 21.55 15.69
CA VAL A 507 -1.22 20.96 15.78
C VAL A 507 -0.31 21.44 14.68
N ASN A 508 0.93 21.77 15.04
CA ASN A 508 2.08 21.83 14.14
C ASN A 508 2.98 20.64 14.44
N SER A 509 3.18 19.79 13.46
CA SER A 509 4.01 18.60 13.56
C SER A 509 5.17 18.70 12.58
N TYR A 510 6.38 18.44 13.04
CA TYR A 510 7.59 18.41 12.24
C TYR A 510 8.30 17.09 12.44
N TYR A 511 8.75 16.49 11.35
CA TYR A 511 9.50 15.24 11.37
C TYR A 511 10.71 15.35 10.47
N MET A 512 11.81 14.75 10.92
CA MET A 512 13.04 14.56 10.16
C MET A 512 13.48 13.10 10.30
N GLY A 513 13.61 12.41 9.19
CA GLY A 513 14.21 11.09 9.09
C GLY A 513 15.52 11.13 8.33
N HIS A 514 16.52 10.38 8.75
CA HIS A 514 17.76 10.15 8.02
C HIS A 514 18.14 8.68 8.15
N SER A 515 18.41 8.04 7.01
CA SER A 515 18.82 6.64 6.94
C SER A 515 20.17 6.51 6.24
N TYR A 516 21.09 5.78 6.86
CA TYR A 516 22.29 5.27 6.21
C TYR A 516 22.20 3.77 6.04
N PHE A 517 22.43 3.26 4.84
CA PHE A 517 22.31 1.84 4.52
C PHE A 517 23.39 1.38 3.54
N THR A 518 23.64 0.08 3.52
CA THR A 518 24.56 -0.53 2.56
C THR A 518 23.78 -1.35 1.54
N THR A 519 24.07 -1.17 0.27
CA THR A 519 23.44 -1.90 -0.86
C THR A 519 24.22 -3.15 -1.26
N ASP A 520 25.52 -3.16 -0.97
CA ASP A 520 26.42 -4.27 -1.28
C ASP A 520 26.88 -4.95 0.00
N PRO A 521 27.11 -6.27 -0.01
CA PRO A 521 27.64 -6.99 1.13
C PRO A 521 29.01 -6.47 1.59
N ILE A 522 29.14 -6.22 2.90
CA ILE A 522 30.40 -5.81 3.51
C ILE A 522 30.90 -6.91 4.46
N GLY A 523 31.95 -7.62 4.10
CA GLY A 523 32.52 -8.70 4.89
C GLY A 523 31.52 -9.83 5.11
N LYS A 524 31.02 -9.99 6.34
CA LYS A 524 30.03 -11.02 6.71
C LYS A 524 28.57 -10.48 6.73
N PHE A 525 28.40 -9.21 6.49
CA PHE A 525 27.11 -8.54 6.50
C PHE A 525 26.60 -8.39 5.08
N GLN A 526 25.37 -8.83 4.86
CA GLN A 526 24.66 -8.66 3.60
C GLN A 526 24.11 -7.26 3.48
N GLU A 527 23.56 -6.76 4.55
CA GLU A 527 22.88 -5.47 4.62
C GLU A 527 23.04 -4.85 6.00
N THR A 528 23.22 -3.56 6.06
CA THR A 528 23.15 -2.78 7.31
C THR A 528 22.33 -1.53 7.09
N SER A 529 21.52 -1.15 8.09
CA SER A 529 20.81 0.12 8.10
C SER A 529 20.99 0.80 9.46
N THR A 530 21.07 2.13 9.43
CA THR A 530 21.05 2.96 10.64
C THR A 530 20.16 4.16 10.37
N ASP A 531 19.13 4.33 11.19
CA ASP A 531 18.07 5.29 11.03
C ASP A 531 18.07 6.26 12.21
N LEU A 532 18.09 7.55 11.91
CA LEU A 532 17.95 8.62 12.89
C LEU A 532 16.65 9.36 12.61
N ASN A 533 15.73 9.36 13.57
CA ASN A 533 14.44 10.01 13.47
C ASN A 533 14.29 11.06 14.57
N MET A 534 13.77 12.23 14.21
CA MET A 534 13.47 13.33 15.13
C MET A 534 12.07 13.83 14.86
N TRP A 535 11.33 14.13 15.92
CA TRP A 535 9.98 14.70 15.82
C TRP A 535 9.77 15.78 16.85
N TYR A 536 8.92 16.73 16.49
CA TYR A 536 8.45 17.79 17.36
C TYR A 536 7.01 18.16 17.02
N GLN A 537 6.15 18.24 18.03
CA GLN A 537 4.77 18.69 17.89
C GLN A 537 4.45 19.76 18.91
N GLU A 538 3.72 20.77 18.48
CA GLU A 538 3.22 21.86 19.33
C GLU A 538 1.80 22.27 18.94
N THR A 539 1.11 22.96 19.82
CA THR A 539 -0.15 23.64 19.46
C THR A 539 0.16 24.98 18.78
N PRO A 540 -0.42 25.30 17.61
CA PRO A 540 -0.24 26.62 16.97
C PRO A 540 -0.84 27.78 17.75
N GLU A 541 -1.93 27.51 18.49
CA GLU A 541 -2.64 28.51 19.29
C GLU A 541 -2.60 28.18 20.78
N GLU A 542 -2.77 29.21 21.60
CA GLU A 542 -2.83 29.13 23.03
C GLU A 542 -4.09 28.35 23.47
N ILE A 543 -3.92 27.43 24.41
CA ILE A 543 -5.04 26.62 24.90
C ILE A 543 -5.50 27.12 26.31
N ILE A 544 -4.60 27.29 27.26
CA ILE A 544 -4.98 27.60 28.68
C ILE A 544 -4.22 28.77 29.25
N SER A 545 -3.01 29.06 28.83
CA SER A 545 -2.11 30.01 29.51
C SER A 545 -1.47 31.04 28.61
N LYS A 546 -1.98 31.27 27.40
CA LYS A 546 -1.39 32.16 26.38
C LYS A 546 -0.05 31.70 25.82
N GLU A 547 0.43 30.50 26.10
CA GLU A 547 1.64 29.94 25.57
C GLU A 547 1.35 28.74 24.68
N LYS A 548 2.14 28.58 23.64
CA LYS A 548 2.12 27.37 22.82
C LYS A 548 2.58 26.18 23.65
N LEU A 549 1.86 25.08 23.59
CA LEU A 549 2.23 23.85 24.30
C LEU A 549 3.07 22.95 23.40
N ALA A 550 4.22 22.51 23.89
CA ALA A 550 4.94 21.39 23.30
C ALA A 550 4.19 20.09 23.65
N LEU A 551 3.67 19.42 22.64
CA LEU A 551 2.88 18.19 22.83
C LEU A 551 3.77 16.97 22.98
N THR A 552 4.66 16.77 22.04
CA THR A 552 5.63 15.69 22.07
C THR A 552 6.87 16.04 21.24
N SER A 553 8.01 15.55 21.68
CA SER A 553 9.23 15.65 20.90
C SER A 553 10.19 14.54 21.27
N GLY A 554 11.09 14.18 20.37
CA GLY A 554 12.07 13.15 20.68
C GLY A 554 13.00 12.83 19.54
N ILE A 555 13.85 11.86 19.83
CA ILE A 555 14.86 11.32 18.92
C ILE A 555 14.89 9.79 19.07
N ASN A 556 14.99 9.11 17.95
CA ASN A 556 15.18 7.67 17.87
C ASN A 556 16.40 7.37 17.01
N LEU A 557 17.25 6.45 17.47
CA LEU A 557 18.34 5.87 16.72
C LEU A 557 18.13 4.36 16.65
N GLY A 558 17.86 3.86 15.45
CA GLY A 558 17.72 2.45 15.14
C GLY A 558 18.89 1.96 14.30
N THR A 559 19.32 0.73 14.49
CA THR A 559 20.25 0.05 13.60
C THR A 559 19.83 -1.40 13.40
N SER A 560 19.97 -1.89 12.17
CA SER A 560 19.74 -3.29 11.84
C SER A 560 20.86 -3.83 10.97
N ILE A 561 21.14 -5.11 11.12
CA ILE A 561 22.20 -5.83 10.42
C ILE A 561 21.66 -7.18 10.00
N THR A 562 21.80 -7.53 8.73
CA THR A 562 21.52 -8.87 8.21
C THR A 562 22.83 -9.49 7.71
N THR A 563 23.14 -10.68 8.18
CA THR A 563 24.34 -11.40 7.76
C THR A 563 24.12 -12.17 6.47
N LEU A 564 25.20 -12.57 5.79
CA LEU A 564 25.17 -13.46 4.61
C LEU A 564 24.43 -14.78 4.88
N ASN A 565 24.40 -15.25 6.13
CA ASN A 565 23.66 -16.44 6.57
C ASN A 565 22.21 -16.14 6.94
N GLN A 566 21.72 -14.94 6.65
CA GLN A 566 20.33 -14.51 6.91
C GLN A 566 19.96 -14.46 8.41
N TRP A 567 20.92 -14.26 9.30
CA TRP A 567 20.64 -13.86 10.68
C TRP A 567 20.49 -12.35 10.72
N SER A 568 19.44 -11.88 11.38
CA SER A 568 19.19 -10.45 11.52
C SER A 568 19.23 -10.02 12.98
N PHE A 569 19.74 -8.84 13.22
CA PHE A 569 19.89 -8.21 14.54
C PHE A 569 19.41 -6.77 14.46
N GLY A 570 18.79 -6.28 15.52
CA GLY A 570 18.42 -4.87 15.63
C GLY A 570 18.63 -4.32 17.00
N LEU A 571 18.90 -3.02 17.04
CA LEU A 571 19.02 -2.22 18.26
C LEU A 571 18.33 -0.88 18.01
N ASP A 572 17.45 -0.49 18.94
CA ASP A 572 16.76 0.80 18.94
C ASP A 572 16.96 1.50 20.27
N ILE A 573 17.26 2.78 20.22
CA ILE A 573 17.36 3.66 21.37
C ILE A 573 16.47 4.87 21.09
N SER A 574 15.50 5.12 21.97
CA SER A 574 14.58 6.23 21.85
C SER A 574 14.60 7.11 23.09
N LYS A 575 14.64 8.41 22.90
CA LYS A 575 14.42 9.41 23.93
C LYS A 575 13.26 10.32 23.52
N LYS A 576 12.17 10.23 24.25
CA LYS A 576 11.05 11.17 24.21
C LYS A 576 11.29 12.21 25.32
N LEU A 577 11.12 13.49 24.99
CA LEU A 577 11.13 14.57 25.98
C LEU A 577 9.73 14.73 26.59
N SER A 578 9.65 15.26 27.78
CA SER A 578 8.36 15.58 28.42
C SER A 578 7.58 16.59 27.57
N GLY A 579 6.29 16.42 27.53
CA GLY A 579 5.35 17.26 26.77
C GLY A 579 4.02 17.36 27.51
N TYR A 580 2.96 17.67 26.75
CA TYR A 580 1.63 17.82 27.30
C TYR A 580 0.61 17.09 26.42
N ASP A 581 -0.38 16.48 27.06
CA ASP A 581 -1.58 15.97 26.42
C ASP A 581 -2.75 16.92 26.69
N ASP A 582 -3.34 17.44 25.61
CA ASP A 582 -4.50 18.33 25.65
C ASP A 582 -5.79 17.67 25.16
N VAL A 583 -5.71 16.43 24.68
CA VAL A 583 -6.80 15.71 24.03
C VAL A 583 -7.57 14.83 25.02
N ASP A 584 -6.87 14.11 25.88
CA ASP A 584 -7.52 13.24 26.87
C ASP A 584 -8.41 14.03 27.84
N THR A 585 -8.08 15.29 28.12
CA THR A 585 -8.91 16.17 28.95
C THR A 585 -10.22 16.57 28.29
N ARG A 586 -10.27 16.64 26.96
CA ARG A 586 -11.49 16.95 26.20
C ARG A 586 -12.52 15.82 26.27
N ARG A 587 -12.09 14.60 26.50
CA ARG A 587 -12.97 13.43 26.66
C ARG A 587 -13.92 13.56 27.86
N TYR A 588 -13.49 14.27 28.89
CA TYR A 588 -14.26 14.50 30.12
C TYR A 588 -14.96 15.88 30.19
N GLY A 589 -15.10 16.54 29.02
CA GLY A 589 -15.51 17.93 28.93
C GLY A 589 -14.28 18.84 28.98
N ASP A 590 -14.49 20.12 28.65
CA ASP A 590 -13.39 21.10 28.66
C ASP A 590 -13.03 21.44 30.11
N LEU A 591 -12.20 20.63 30.74
CA LEU A 591 -11.82 20.72 32.15
C LEU A 591 -10.83 21.86 32.43
N GLY A 592 -10.35 22.54 31.38
CA GLY A 592 -9.50 23.72 31.49
C GLY A 592 -8.08 23.44 31.99
N PHE A 593 -7.60 22.18 31.91
CA PHE A 593 -6.21 21.82 32.19
C PHE A 593 -5.65 20.83 31.14
N VAL A 594 -4.34 20.70 31.09
CA VAL A 594 -3.62 19.74 30.27
C VAL A 594 -2.88 18.74 31.19
N ILE A 595 -2.66 17.54 30.70
CA ILE A 595 -1.91 16.50 31.42
C ILE A 595 -0.45 16.57 30.96
N GLU A 596 0.48 16.56 31.90
CA GLU A 596 1.89 16.39 31.58
C GLU A 596 2.15 14.96 31.12
N ASP A 597 2.76 14.82 29.94
CA ASP A 597 3.20 13.55 29.38
C ASP A 597 4.69 13.40 29.65
N PRO A 598 5.11 12.48 30.54
CA PRO A 598 6.50 12.39 30.96
C PRO A 598 7.42 11.99 29.83
N GLY A 599 8.61 12.54 29.86
CA GLY A 599 9.68 12.09 28.98
C GLY A 599 10.07 10.64 29.28
N THR A 600 10.50 9.92 28.25
CA THR A 600 10.92 8.52 28.38
C THR A 600 12.25 8.26 27.70
N ILE A 601 13.01 7.32 28.22
CA ILE A 601 14.14 6.71 27.53
C ILE A 601 13.92 5.21 27.46
N SER A 602 14.02 4.64 26.26
CA SER A 602 13.84 3.22 26.03
C SER A 602 14.94 2.66 25.14
N ILE A 603 15.22 1.38 25.34
CA ILE A 603 16.12 0.58 24.53
C ILE A 603 15.44 -0.73 24.21
N SER A 604 15.51 -1.15 22.95
CA SER A 604 15.12 -2.48 22.53
C SER A 604 16.16 -3.12 21.63
N SER A 605 16.27 -4.42 21.69
CA SER A 605 17.15 -5.21 20.84
C SER A 605 16.45 -6.50 20.47
N TRP A 606 16.67 -6.95 19.25
CA TRP A 606 16.08 -8.19 18.77
C TRP A 606 17.08 -9.00 17.94
N ILE A 607 16.85 -10.30 17.90
CA ILE A 607 17.58 -11.27 17.10
C ILE A 607 16.60 -12.20 16.41
N ALA A 608 16.78 -12.39 15.11
CA ALA A 608 16.04 -13.35 14.31
C ALA A 608 17.02 -14.23 13.54
N PRO A 609 17.02 -15.54 13.78
CA PRO A 609 17.75 -16.50 12.96
C PRO A 609 17.20 -16.52 11.54
N LYS A 610 17.97 -17.11 10.61
CA LYS A 610 17.49 -17.33 9.23
C LYS A 610 16.08 -17.90 9.23
N PRO A 611 15.12 -17.22 8.59
CA PRO A 611 13.78 -17.77 8.45
C PRO A 611 13.82 -19.09 7.67
N GLY A 612 13.07 -20.06 8.12
CA GLY A 612 13.02 -21.40 7.54
C GLY A 612 11.65 -21.79 7.05
N LYS A 613 11.58 -22.77 6.15
CA LYS A 613 10.31 -23.31 5.63
C LYS A 613 9.35 -23.78 6.73
N LYS A 614 9.88 -24.24 7.87
CA LYS A 614 9.09 -24.83 8.95
C LYS A 614 9.08 -24.02 10.24
N VAL A 615 10.06 -23.16 10.42
CA VAL A 615 10.26 -22.44 11.70
C VAL A 615 10.75 -21.05 11.40
N ASN A 616 10.00 -20.06 11.87
CA ASN A 616 10.41 -18.66 11.96
C ASN A 616 10.36 -18.24 13.41
N GLN A 617 11.37 -17.51 13.86
CA GLN A 617 11.44 -17.12 15.26
C GLN A 617 12.17 -15.78 15.43
N GLN A 618 11.75 -15.04 16.44
CA GLN A 618 12.39 -13.80 16.83
C GLN A 618 12.34 -13.66 18.34
N LEU A 619 13.45 -13.28 18.92
CA LEU A 619 13.57 -12.92 20.33
C LEU A 619 13.82 -11.43 20.43
N SER A 620 13.05 -10.74 21.27
CA SER A 620 13.21 -9.31 21.53
C SER A 620 13.30 -9.05 23.03
N ILE A 621 14.19 -8.15 23.42
CA ILE A 621 14.36 -7.66 24.79
C ILE A 621 14.19 -6.16 24.74
N PHE A 622 13.41 -5.62 25.65
CA PHE A 622 13.18 -4.18 25.73
C PHE A 622 13.09 -3.69 27.17
N GLY A 623 13.37 -2.42 27.35
CA GLY A 623 13.21 -1.77 28.64
C GLY A 623 13.35 -0.27 28.55
N GLY A 624 12.94 0.40 29.61
CA GLY A 624 13.00 1.85 29.67
C GLY A 624 12.65 2.40 31.03
N LYS A 625 12.66 3.71 31.11
CA LYS A 625 12.21 4.48 32.26
C LYS A 625 11.59 5.80 31.82
N ASP A 626 10.68 6.33 32.62
CA ASP A 626 10.14 7.68 32.48
C ASP A 626 10.80 8.68 33.44
N ASP A 627 10.42 9.95 33.31
CA ASP A 627 10.91 11.03 34.18
C ASP A 627 10.32 10.94 35.60
N TYR A 628 9.28 10.15 35.83
CA TYR A 628 8.71 9.82 37.15
C TYR A 628 9.39 8.62 37.82
N ALA A 629 10.49 8.14 37.22
CA ALA A 629 11.25 6.99 37.65
C ALA A 629 10.52 5.63 37.58
N SER A 630 9.38 5.56 36.88
CA SER A 630 8.78 4.28 36.53
C SER A 630 9.71 3.52 35.58
N LYS A 631 9.84 2.24 35.79
CA LYS A 631 10.70 1.38 34.97
C LYS A 631 9.90 0.23 34.40
N TRP A 632 10.17 -0.11 33.16
CA TRP A 632 9.62 -1.30 32.53
C TRP A 632 10.72 -2.09 31.84
N HIS A 633 10.51 -3.36 31.73
CA HIS A 633 11.33 -4.27 30.94
C HIS A 633 10.49 -5.47 30.53
N GLY A 634 10.84 -6.07 29.42
CA GLY A 634 10.12 -7.22 28.89
C GLY A 634 10.97 -8.04 27.96
N LEU A 635 10.47 -9.24 27.74
CA LEU A 635 10.98 -10.21 26.79
C LEU A 635 9.79 -10.64 25.92
N SER A 636 9.96 -10.60 24.60
CA SER A 636 8.98 -11.12 23.65
C SER A 636 9.66 -12.20 22.81
N TYR A 637 8.97 -13.32 22.63
CA TYR A 637 9.43 -14.41 21.79
C TYR A 637 8.33 -14.80 20.82
N ASN A 638 8.53 -14.51 19.55
CA ASN A 638 7.62 -14.86 18.47
C ASN A 638 8.12 -16.15 17.81
N LEU A 639 7.25 -17.15 17.72
CA LEU A 639 7.51 -18.43 17.09
C LEU A 639 6.39 -18.76 16.10
N GLU A 640 6.74 -18.90 14.83
CA GLU A 640 5.83 -19.45 13.82
C GLU A 640 6.32 -20.83 13.40
N LEU A 641 5.47 -21.83 13.58
CA LEU A 641 5.71 -23.20 13.17
C LEU A 641 4.81 -23.54 11.98
N SER A 642 5.41 -23.94 10.87
CA SER A 642 4.72 -24.38 9.66
C SER A 642 5.13 -25.82 9.30
N PRO A 643 4.67 -26.83 10.07
CA PRO A 643 5.08 -28.22 9.86
C PRO A 643 4.68 -28.76 8.49
N ARG A 644 3.62 -28.20 7.90
CA ARG A 644 3.15 -28.46 6.53
C ARG A 644 2.74 -27.13 5.89
N GLU A 645 2.68 -27.10 4.56
CA GLU A 645 2.33 -25.88 3.79
C GLU A 645 0.94 -25.30 4.12
N HIS A 646 0.04 -26.09 4.71
CA HIS A 646 -1.34 -25.69 5.07
C HIS A 646 -1.58 -25.52 6.57
N TYR A 647 -0.55 -25.63 7.41
CA TYR A 647 -0.66 -25.41 8.85
C TYR A 647 0.41 -24.45 9.32
N SER A 648 -0.03 -23.41 10.01
CA SER A 648 0.86 -22.56 10.80
C SER A 648 0.30 -22.38 12.21
N ILE A 649 1.18 -22.35 13.17
CA ILE A 649 0.90 -22.06 14.56
C ILE A 649 1.81 -20.91 14.94
N SER A 650 1.21 -19.80 15.36
CA SER A 650 1.94 -18.64 15.88
C SER A 650 1.80 -18.62 17.41
N ILE A 651 2.91 -18.40 18.09
CA ILE A 651 2.99 -18.27 19.54
C ILE A 651 3.74 -16.96 19.79
N GLU A 652 3.08 -16.07 20.50
CA GLU A 652 3.61 -14.77 20.93
C GLU A 652 3.84 -14.76 22.45
#